data_b5c26893ecfe7917fdf5386cce9850c6
#
_entry.id   b5c26893ecfe7917fdf5386cce9850c6
#
_cell.length_a   1.000
_cell.length_b   1.000
_cell.length_c   1.000
_cell.angle_alpha   90.00
_cell.angle_beta   90.00
_cell.angle_gamma   90.00
#
_symmetry.space_group_name_H-M   'P 1'
#
loop_
_entity.id
_entity.type
_entity.pdbx_description
1 polymer ?
#
loop_
_entity_poly.entity_id
_entity_poly.type
_entity_poly.pdbx_seq_one_letter_code
_entity_poly.pdbx_strand_id
1 'polypeptide(L)'
;MTIQKVIKRNGSEVAYNAEKIHIAIQKANKEVPEAEQASELVIEEVIRALEAAKKGTVPIEEIQDFIEMQLIKLNKAELAKKYIIYRYQRALIRKANTTDDSILTLIRNDNVEVGQENSNKDSAIASTQRDLIAGEVSKDLARRVLLPEEIRNAHDEGILHFHDMDYFVQPIFNCCLIDIKDMFENGTVMNNKLVETPKSFQVACTVMTQIIASVASSQYGGQSVNIKHLGKYLFNTKKKYERKYKEQFWSELSDEQIQKLVEMRVKDELSSGVQTIQYQINTLMTTNGQSPFVTLFLELDEKDEYLEETAQIIEEILNQRIPGIKNEAGVYVTPAFPKLVYVLDECNALKGGKYDYLTQIAVRCSAKRMYPDYISAKKMREIQEGNVFAPMGCRAFLSPWKDENGNYKYEGRFNQGVVTLNVPQVAILANHDEKKFFELLEDRLQLCFKALMCRHERLKGTPSDISPIHWQYGALARLKKGETIDKYLTGGYSTITLGYIGLYEASVLITWDSHTKPEGEAFAVKVLQKLKDTVLRRKEETWIGFALYGTPAESLCYRFAKIDKKKFGEIKDVTDKGYYTNSYHVDVREKIDAVSKLTFESQFQKISSGGCISYVEIPNMQKNLPALETLVRFIYDNIMYAEFNTKSDYCHECGFEGEIIINADMGRECPQCHNTNQRKMNVTRRTCGYLGENFWNLGKTKEISKRVLHVS
;
A
#
# COMPACT_ATOMS: atom_id res chain seq x y z
N MET A 1 -48.83 18.64 7.35
CA MET A 1 -47.89 17.89 8.20
C MET A 1 -46.68 18.78 8.40
N THR A 2 -46.27 19.02 9.64
CA THR A 2 -45.10 19.83 10.02
C THR A 2 -43.81 18.99 9.98
N ILE A 3 -42.63 19.60 10.18
CA ILE A 3 -41.37 18.90 10.36
C ILE A 3 -41.48 18.00 11.60
N GLN A 4 -41.17 16.71 11.45
CA GLN A 4 -41.24 15.75 12.56
C GLN A 4 -39.85 15.43 13.11
N LYS A 5 -38.88 15.24 12.21
CA LYS A 5 -37.53 14.85 12.57
C LYS A 5 -36.49 15.67 11.82
N VAL A 6 -35.31 15.73 12.39
CA VAL A 6 -34.11 16.35 11.80
C VAL A 6 -33.02 15.32 11.69
N ILE A 7 -32.47 15.17 10.50
CA ILE A 7 -31.26 14.37 10.28
C ILE A 7 -30.06 15.24 10.65
N LYS A 8 -29.35 14.83 11.70
CA LYS A 8 -28.09 15.48 12.08
C LYS A 8 -26.98 15.14 11.07
N ARG A 9 -25.89 15.91 11.09
CA ARG A 9 -24.70 15.71 10.25
C ARG A 9 -24.05 14.34 10.38
N ASN A 10 -24.21 13.68 11.52
CA ASN A 10 -23.74 12.31 11.75
C ASN A 10 -24.73 11.22 11.29
N GLY A 11 -25.79 11.61 10.59
CA GLY A 11 -26.83 10.70 10.10
C GLY A 11 -27.88 10.29 11.13
N SER A 12 -27.73 10.67 12.41
CA SER A 12 -28.75 10.34 13.42
C SER A 12 -30.01 11.21 13.28
N GLU A 13 -31.18 10.60 13.43
CA GLU A 13 -32.46 11.29 13.45
C GLU A 13 -32.82 11.72 14.89
N VAL A 14 -33.28 12.95 15.03
CA VAL A 14 -33.80 13.48 16.30
C VAL A 14 -35.10 14.19 16.07
N ALA A 15 -35.93 14.30 17.11
CA ALA A 15 -37.17 15.10 17.05
C ALA A 15 -36.86 16.57 16.72
N TYR A 16 -37.67 17.16 15.85
CA TYR A 16 -37.59 18.59 15.56
C TYR A 16 -37.90 19.42 16.83
N ASN A 17 -37.13 20.48 17.02
CA ASN A 17 -37.32 21.40 18.13
C ASN A 17 -37.06 22.85 17.68
N ALA A 18 -38.10 23.62 17.53
CA ALA A 18 -38.08 25.03 17.09
C ALA A 18 -37.30 25.93 18.06
N GLU A 19 -37.29 25.64 19.35
CA GLU A 19 -36.58 26.41 20.38
C GLU A 19 -35.06 26.47 20.10
N LYS A 20 -34.48 25.42 19.51
CA LYS A 20 -33.07 25.42 19.13
C LYS A 20 -32.75 26.42 18.02
N ILE A 21 -33.69 26.66 17.11
CA ILE A 21 -33.57 27.67 16.05
C ILE A 21 -33.66 29.06 16.67
N HIS A 22 -34.65 29.26 17.52
CA HIS A 22 -34.86 30.50 18.27
C HIS A 22 -33.59 30.92 19.03
N ILE A 23 -33.03 30.02 19.83
CA ILE A 23 -31.78 30.25 20.59
C ILE A 23 -30.60 30.56 19.65
N ALA A 24 -30.50 29.89 18.47
CA ALA A 24 -29.42 30.13 17.55
C ALA A 24 -29.47 31.52 16.92
N ILE A 25 -30.67 31.99 16.55
CA ILE A 25 -30.88 33.35 16.02
C ILE A 25 -30.65 34.41 17.13
N GLN A 26 -31.12 34.18 18.34
CA GLN A 26 -30.87 35.08 19.48
C GLN A 26 -29.37 35.21 19.81
N LYS A 27 -28.58 34.14 19.68
CA LYS A 27 -27.13 34.23 19.86
C LYS A 27 -26.48 35.11 18.80
N ALA A 28 -26.91 34.99 17.55
CA ALA A 28 -26.42 35.85 16.47
C ALA A 28 -26.83 37.31 16.66
N ASN A 29 -28.03 37.58 17.20
CA ASN A 29 -28.51 38.91 17.54
C ASN A 29 -27.56 39.67 18.46
N LYS A 30 -26.94 39.00 19.43
CA LYS A 30 -25.99 39.64 20.37
C LYS A 30 -24.72 40.20 19.70
N GLU A 31 -24.46 39.78 18.46
CA GLU A 31 -23.27 40.18 17.71
C GLU A 31 -23.53 41.29 16.66
N VAL A 32 -24.77 41.78 16.58
CA VAL A 32 -25.15 42.88 15.67
C VAL A 32 -25.71 44.08 16.43
N PRO A 33 -25.59 45.31 15.89
CA PRO A 33 -26.18 46.50 16.45
C PRO A 33 -27.69 46.33 16.62
N GLU A 34 -28.29 47.00 17.63
CA GLU A 34 -29.69 46.87 17.98
C GLU A 34 -30.66 47.12 16.81
N ALA A 35 -30.32 48.05 15.93
CA ALA A 35 -31.09 48.33 14.70
C ALA A 35 -31.15 47.18 13.72
N GLU A 36 -30.16 46.31 13.71
CA GLU A 36 -30.00 45.15 12.80
C GLU A 36 -30.49 43.84 13.43
N GLN A 37 -30.85 43.85 14.72
CA GLN A 37 -31.36 42.68 15.42
C GLN A 37 -32.74 42.24 14.89
N ALA A 38 -33.01 40.95 14.89
CA ALA A 38 -34.32 40.39 14.67
C ALA A 38 -35.14 40.47 15.98
N SER A 39 -36.31 41.08 15.92
CA SER A 39 -37.26 41.04 17.04
C SER A 39 -37.83 39.62 17.21
N GLU A 40 -38.44 39.33 18.35
CA GLU A 40 -39.13 38.07 18.59
C GLU A 40 -40.14 37.72 17.49
N LEU A 41 -40.86 38.70 16.98
CA LEU A 41 -41.82 38.52 15.89
C LEU A 41 -41.17 38.08 14.59
N VAL A 42 -39.97 38.61 14.28
CA VAL A 42 -39.17 38.21 13.09
C VAL A 42 -38.64 36.79 13.26
N ILE A 43 -38.17 36.42 14.45
CA ILE A 43 -37.69 35.05 14.72
C ILE A 43 -38.84 34.04 14.57
N GLU A 44 -39.99 34.32 15.11
CA GLU A 44 -41.19 33.50 14.97
C GLU A 44 -41.67 33.40 13.52
N GLU A 45 -41.53 34.47 12.73
CA GLU A 45 -41.85 34.46 11.29
C GLU A 45 -40.93 33.54 10.52
N VAL A 46 -39.63 33.57 10.81
CA VAL A 46 -38.65 32.65 10.21
C VAL A 46 -38.97 31.18 10.53
N ILE A 47 -39.33 30.88 11.78
CA ILE A 47 -39.71 29.53 12.21
C ILE A 47 -40.98 29.07 11.52
N ARG A 48 -42.03 29.91 11.49
CA ARG A 48 -43.30 29.61 10.81
C ARG A 48 -43.11 29.38 9.30
N ALA A 49 -42.27 30.21 8.66
CA ALA A 49 -41.94 30.04 7.24
C ALA A 49 -41.21 28.71 6.97
N LEU A 50 -40.30 28.32 7.86
CA LEU A 50 -39.61 27.03 7.77
C LEU A 50 -40.59 25.85 7.91
N GLU A 51 -41.46 25.87 8.91
CA GLU A 51 -42.46 24.82 9.15
C GLU A 51 -43.50 24.71 8.05
N ALA A 52 -43.78 25.81 7.37
CA ALA A 52 -44.66 25.82 6.20
C ALA A 52 -43.99 25.25 4.96
N ALA A 53 -42.72 25.53 4.77
CA ALA A 53 -41.95 25.15 3.57
C ALA A 53 -41.39 23.69 3.61
N LYS A 54 -41.10 23.17 4.80
CA LYS A 54 -40.47 21.85 5.00
C LYS A 54 -41.39 20.90 5.77
N LYS A 55 -41.38 19.60 5.40
CA LYS A 55 -42.28 18.60 5.98
C LYS A 55 -41.53 17.26 6.20
N GLY A 56 -41.97 16.51 7.21
CA GLY A 56 -41.41 15.16 7.48
C GLY A 56 -40.05 15.19 8.13
N THR A 57 -39.10 14.45 7.58
CA THR A 57 -37.70 14.37 8.04
C THR A 57 -36.83 15.28 7.17
N VAL A 58 -36.13 16.25 7.77
CA VAL A 58 -35.36 17.27 7.04
C VAL A 58 -33.90 17.29 7.51
N PRO A 59 -32.91 17.32 6.59
CA PRO A 59 -31.48 17.50 6.94
C PRO A 59 -31.25 18.85 7.66
N ILE A 60 -30.36 18.84 8.66
CA ILE A 60 -30.06 20.05 9.44
C ILE A 60 -29.47 21.16 8.57
N GLU A 61 -28.74 20.84 7.52
CA GLU A 61 -28.15 21.83 6.59
C GLU A 61 -29.25 22.58 5.84
N GLU A 62 -30.26 21.87 5.35
CA GLU A 62 -31.42 22.51 4.67
C GLU A 62 -32.19 23.46 5.58
N ILE A 63 -32.29 23.13 6.86
CA ILE A 63 -32.91 24.01 7.85
C ILE A 63 -32.08 25.28 8.01
N GLN A 64 -30.78 25.16 8.11
CA GLN A 64 -29.86 26.29 8.30
C GLN A 64 -29.79 27.19 7.06
N ASP A 65 -29.72 26.62 5.88
CA ASP A 65 -29.74 27.36 4.60
C ASP A 65 -31.07 28.14 4.44
N PHE A 66 -32.17 27.52 4.86
CA PHE A 66 -33.47 28.17 4.83
C PHE A 66 -33.54 29.36 5.78
N ILE A 67 -33.03 29.23 7.01
CA ILE A 67 -32.97 30.32 8.00
C ILE A 67 -32.14 31.48 7.45
N GLU A 68 -30.98 31.24 6.90
CA GLU A 68 -30.10 32.24 6.29
C GLU A 68 -30.85 33.02 5.20
N MET A 69 -31.52 32.30 4.29
CA MET A 69 -32.31 32.91 3.22
C MET A 69 -33.48 33.75 3.73
N GLN A 70 -34.18 33.31 4.78
CA GLN A 70 -35.31 34.07 5.35
C GLN A 70 -34.84 35.34 6.05
N LEU A 71 -33.73 35.29 6.80
CA LEU A 71 -33.14 36.47 7.42
C LEU A 71 -32.74 37.52 6.37
N ILE A 72 -32.19 37.12 5.24
CA ILE A 72 -31.89 38.04 4.14
C ILE A 72 -33.16 38.64 3.53
N LYS A 73 -34.20 37.82 3.28
CA LYS A 73 -35.50 38.29 2.75
C LYS A 73 -36.20 39.27 3.67
N LEU A 74 -36.02 39.13 4.95
CA LEU A 74 -36.58 40.03 5.97
C LEU A 74 -35.71 41.27 6.24
N ASN A 75 -34.79 41.60 5.31
CA ASN A 75 -33.86 42.72 5.39
C ASN A 75 -32.94 42.69 6.62
N LYS A 76 -32.65 41.54 7.17
CA LYS A 76 -31.69 41.33 8.27
C LYS A 76 -30.36 40.78 7.77
N ALA A 77 -29.77 41.45 6.76
CA ALA A 77 -28.58 40.95 6.06
C ALA A 77 -27.34 40.86 6.96
N GLU A 78 -27.12 41.83 7.86
CA GLU A 78 -25.97 41.76 8.78
C GLU A 78 -26.16 40.65 9.83
N LEU A 79 -27.37 40.41 10.29
CA LEU A 79 -27.68 39.28 11.16
C LEU A 79 -27.47 37.94 10.43
N ALA A 80 -27.93 37.82 9.20
CA ALA A 80 -27.70 36.63 8.38
C ALA A 80 -26.18 36.34 8.19
N LYS A 81 -25.39 37.38 7.92
CA LYS A 81 -23.95 37.32 7.82
C LYS A 81 -23.31 36.81 9.12
N LYS A 82 -23.73 37.32 10.27
CA LYS A 82 -23.26 36.86 11.59
C LYS A 82 -23.67 35.41 11.86
N TYR A 83 -24.88 35.04 11.47
CA TYR A 83 -25.37 33.66 11.59
C TYR A 83 -24.55 32.67 10.74
N ILE A 84 -24.21 33.04 9.49
CA ILE A 84 -23.34 32.26 8.58
C ILE A 84 -21.94 32.14 9.18
N ILE A 85 -21.33 33.25 9.66
CA ILE A 85 -20.02 33.25 10.29
C ILE A 85 -20.00 32.35 11.54
N TYR A 86 -21.04 32.48 12.40
CA TYR A 86 -21.18 31.63 13.60
C TYR A 86 -21.29 30.15 13.23
N ARG A 87 -22.13 29.83 12.23
CA ARG A 87 -22.25 28.46 11.68
C ARG A 87 -20.89 27.91 11.19
N TYR A 88 -20.17 28.73 10.43
CA TYR A 88 -18.85 28.39 9.91
C TYR A 88 -17.83 28.18 11.04
N GLN A 89 -17.77 29.09 12.00
CA GLN A 89 -16.89 28.95 13.17
C GLN A 89 -17.20 27.68 13.98
N ARG A 90 -18.47 27.39 14.19
CA ARG A 90 -18.93 26.17 14.87
C ARG A 90 -18.57 24.91 14.06
N ALA A 91 -18.60 24.99 12.74
CA ALA A 91 -18.14 23.88 11.88
C ALA A 91 -16.62 23.68 11.99
N LEU A 92 -15.85 24.76 12.02
CA LEU A 92 -14.40 24.71 12.24
C LEU A 92 -14.05 24.15 13.63
N ILE A 93 -14.71 24.64 14.70
CA ILE A 93 -14.49 24.15 16.08
C ILE A 93 -14.81 22.65 16.18
N ARG A 94 -15.90 22.18 15.55
CA ARG A 94 -16.23 20.75 15.54
C ARG A 94 -15.22 19.91 14.75
N LYS A 95 -14.67 20.44 13.64
CA LYS A 95 -13.61 19.76 12.87
C LYS A 95 -12.29 19.75 13.63
N ALA A 96 -11.94 20.86 14.27
CA ALA A 96 -10.77 20.90 15.15
C ALA A 96 -10.93 19.93 16.33
N ASN A 97 -12.10 19.89 16.97
CA ASN A 97 -12.38 18.96 18.06
C ASN A 97 -12.28 17.48 17.64
N THR A 98 -12.61 17.11 16.39
CA THR A 98 -12.45 15.73 15.93
C THR A 98 -10.99 15.36 15.72
N THR A 99 -10.15 16.27 15.25
CA THR A 99 -8.70 16.04 15.08
C THR A 99 -8.01 16.02 16.44
N ASP A 100 -8.33 16.96 17.34
CA ASP A 100 -7.81 16.97 18.70
C ASP A 100 -8.20 15.72 19.48
N ASP A 101 -9.44 15.25 19.35
CA ASP A 101 -9.93 14.03 19.99
C ASP A 101 -9.22 12.78 19.42
N SER A 102 -9.00 12.72 18.11
CA SER A 102 -8.22 11.66 17.48
C SER A 102 -6.79 11.63 18.03
N ILE A 103 -6.15 12.78 18.15
CA ILE A 103 -4.78 12.91 18.71
C ILE A 103 -4.75 12.51 20.20
N LEU A 104 -5.69 12.99 20.99
CA LEU A 104 -5.75 12.67 22.42
C LEU A 104 -6.01 11.18 22.67
N THR A 105 -6.86 10.56 21.87
CA THR A 105 -7.12 9.12 21.96
C THR A 105 -5.94 8.31 21.49
N LEU A 106 -5.16 8.77 20.49
CA LEU A 106 -3.87 8.18 20.11
C LEU A 106 -2.86 8.22 21.27
N ILE A 107 -2.72 9.37 21.94
CA ILE A 107 -1.80 9.54 23.08
C ILE A 107 -2.17 8.59 24.24
N ARG A 108 -3.46 8.32 24.43
CA ARG A 108 -3.95 7.37 25.44
C ARG A 108 -3.90 5.91 25.00
N ASN A 109 -3.51 5.62 23.75
CA ASN A 109 -3.59 4.30 23.11
C ASN A 109 -5.02 3.74 23.02
N ASP A 110 -6.04 4.61 22.97
CA ASP A 110 -7.46 4.25 22.84
C ASP A 110 -7.96 4.36 21.40
N ASN A 111 -7.17 4.92 20.47
CA ASN A 111 -7.55 5.07 19.07
C ASN A 111 -7.27 3.80 18.27
N VAL A 112 -8.18 2.84 18.37
CA VAL A 112 -8.05 1.53 17.70
C VAL A 112 -8.03 1.66 16.17
N GLU A 113 -8.78 2.60 15.59
CA GLU A 113 -8.91 2.76 14.14
C GLU A 113 -7.59 3.20 13.51
N VAL A 114 -6.96 4.24 14.05
CA VAL A 114 -5.65 4.73 13.57
C VAL A 114 -4.52 3.76 13.94
N GLY A 115 -4.55 3.19 15.13
CA GLY A 115 -3.56 2.23 15.60
C GLY A 115 -3.52 0.92 14.79
N GLN A 116 -4.62 0.57 14.10
CA GLN A 116 -4.74 -0.63 13.26
C GLN A 116 -4.73 -0.31 11.75
N GLU A 117 -4.41 0.90 11.35
CA GLU A 117 -4.36 1.30 9.95
C GLU A 117 -3.20 0.61 9.20
N ASN A 118 -2.08 0.40 9.88
CA ASN A 118 -0.90 -0.30 9.35
C ASN A 118 -0.46 -1.42 10.31
N SER A 119 -0.43 -2.65 9.82
CA SER A 119 -0.10 -3.85 10.60
C SER A 119 1.36 -3.94 11.09
N ASN A 120 2.24 -3.06 10.64
CA ASN A 120 3.66 -3.02 11.02
C ASN A 120 4.02 -1.80 11.88
N LYS A 121 3.04 -0.97 12.26
CA LYS A 121 3.22 0.18 13.15
C LYS A 121 2.60 -0.10 14.52
N ASP A 122 3.40 0.00 15.58
CA ASP A 122 2.90 -0.08 16.96
C ASP A 122 2.68 1.32 17.54
N SER A 123 1.41 1.72 17.65
CA SER A 123 1.01 3.04 18.17
C SER A 123 1.40 3.29 19.63
N ALA A 124 1.78 2.26 20.38
CA ALA A 124 2.28 2.40 21.76
C ALA A 124 3.73 2.92 21.82
N ILE A 125 4.49 2.81 20.72
CA ILE A 125 5.87 3.28 20.64
C ILE A 125 5.90 4.79 20.35
N ALA A 126 6.64 5.57 21.15
CA ALA A 126 6.65 7.03 21.09
C ALA A 126 7.03 7.60 19.71
N SER A 127 7.99 7.00 18.99
CA SER A 127 8.37 7.41 17.63
C SER A 127 7.25 7.19 16.63
N THR A 128 6.60 6.03 16.69
CA THR A 128 5.42 5.69 15.86
C THR A 128 4.24 6.61 16.18
N GLN A 129 3.99 6.86 17.47
CA GLN A 129 2.92 7.75 17.91
C GLN A 129 3.11 9.18 17.36
N ARG A 130 4.35 9.69 17.33
CA ARG A 130 4.66 10.99 16.72
C ARG A 130 4.33 11.04 15.23
N ASP A 131 4.65 10.01 14.48
CA ASP A 131 4.32 9.91 13.06
C ASP A 131 2.80 9.87 12.84
N LEU A 132 2.08 9.07 13.63
CA LEU A 132 0.62 9.00 13.59
C LEU A 132 -0.05 10.34 13.92
N ILE A 133 0.44 11.07 14.93
CA ILE A 133 -0.04 12.42 15.27
C ILE A 133 0.19 13.38 14.11
N ALA A 134 1.37 13.38 13.51
CA ALA A 134 1.67 14.19 12.33
C ALA A 134 0.75 13.81 11.16
N GLY A 135 0.46 12.52 10.98
CA GLY A 135 -0.48 12.00 10.01
C GLY A 135 -1.90 12.54 10.20
N GLU A 136 -2.44 12.56 11.42
CA GLU A 136 -3.78 13.09 11.71
C GLU A 136 -3.86 14.60 11.41
N VAL A 137 -2.84 15.37 11.78
CA VAL A 137 -2.76 16.79 11.42
C VAL A 137 -2.71 16.99 9.89
N SER A 138 -1.91 16.18 9.19
CA SER A 138 -1.80 16.23 7.73
C SER A 138 -3.12 15.86 7.05
N LYS A 139 -3.82 14.80 7.50
CA LYS A 139 -5.15 14.41 6.98
C LYS A 139 -6.14 15.56 7.11
N ASP A 140 -6.18 16.24 8.27
CA ASP A 140 -7.07 17.37 8.49
C ASP A 140 -6.75 18.54 7.55
N LEU A 141 -5.47 18.94 7.43
CA LEU A 141 -5.05 20.00 6.53
C LEU A 141 -5.32 19.66 5.06
N ALA A 142 -5.02 18.42 4.64
CA ALA A 142 -5.28 17.95 3.29
C ALA A 142 -6.77 18.10 2.95
N ARG A 143 -7.66 17.67 3.85
CA ARG A 143 -9.12 17.71 3.67
C ARG A 143 -9.69 19.12 3.67
N ARG A 144 -9.21 19.99 4.55
CA ARG A 144 -9.78 21.35 4.71
C ARG A 144 -9.24 22.37 3.73
N VAL A 145 -7.97 22.19 3.29
CA VAL A 145 -7.23 23.26 2.60
C VAL A 145 -6.76 22.84 1.20
N LEU A 146 -6.25 21.62 1.04
CA LEU A 146 -5.51 21.25 -0.17
C LEU A 146 -6.37 20.52 -1.21
N LEU A 147 -7.35 19.72 -0.78
CA LEU A 147 -8.20 18.96 -1.69
C LEU A 147 -9.45 19.75 -2.09
N PRO A 148 -9.80 19.76 -3.37
CA PRO A 148 -11.11 20.27 -3.82
C PRO A 148 -12.26 19.59 -3.08
N GLU A 149 -13.34 20.33 -2.86
CA GLU A 149 -14.52 19.85 -2.12
C GLU A 149 -15.10 18.57 -2.72
N GLU A 150 -15.19 18.48 -4.04
CA GLU A 150 -15.70 17.30 -4.74
C GLU A 150 -14.86 16.04 -4.45
N ILE A 151 -13.53 16.16 -4.38
CA ILE A 151 -12.62 15.03 -4.12
C ILE A 151 -12.69 14.63 -2.64
N ARG A 152 -12.72 15.60 -1.73
CA ARG A 152 -12.93 15.35 -0.31
C ARG A 152 -14.23 14.59 -0.07
N ASN A 153 -15.34 15.08 -0.65
CA ASN A 153 -16.65 14.45 -0.50
C ASN A 153 -16.66 13.04 -1.12
N ALA A 154 -16.06 12.85 -2.31
CA ALA A 154 -15.95 11.54 -2.92
C ALA A 154 -15.15 10.54 -2.07
N HIS A 155 -14.08 11.00 -1.40
CA HIS A 155 -13.35 10.18 -0.44
C HIS A 155 -14.20 9.83 0.78
N ASP A 156 -14.86 10.83 1.39
CA ASP A 156 -15.67 10.67 2.60
C ASP A 156 -16.88 9.75 2.39
N GLU A 157 -17.50 9.83 1.22
CA GLU A 157 -18.64 9.01 0.81
C GLU A 157 -18.24 7.60 0.32
N GLY A 158 -16.95 7.29 0.28
CA GLY A 158 -16.44 5.99 -0.14
C GLY A 158 -16.56 5.73 -1.64
N ILE A 159 -16.72 6.76 -2.47
CA ILE A 159 -16.72 6.64 -3.94
C ILE A 159 -15.33 6.27 -4.43
N LEU A 160 -14.33 6.92 -3.86
CA LEU A 160 -12.92 6.66 -4.09
C LEU A 160 -12.15 6.70 -2.77
N HIS A 161 -10.94 6.18 -2.79
CA HIS A 161 -9.98 6.35 -1.71
C HIS A 161 -8.75 7.11 -2.22
N PHE A 162 -8.51 8.27 -1.65
CA PHE A 162 -7.29 9.02 -1.82
C PHE A 162 -6.27 8.45 -0.84
N HIS A 163 -5.33 7.63 -1.32
CA HIS A 163 -4.36 6.96 -0.46
C HIS A 163 -3.41 7.93 0.23
N ASP A 164 -2.87 7.54 1.38
CA ASP A 164 -1.77 8.24 2.07
C ASP A 164 -2.02 9.76 2.19
N MET A 165 -3.23 10.11 2.62
CA MET A 165 -3.63 11.52 2.83
C MET A 165 -2.85 12.15 3.99
N ASP A 166 -2.37 11.34 4.90
CA ASP A 166 -1.50 11.66 6.02
C ASP A 166 -0.12 12.19 5.61
N TYR A 167 0.31 11.93 4.37
CA TYR A 167 1.56 12.45 3.80
C TYR A 167 1.35 13.50 2.70
N PHE A 168 0.10 13.76 2.30
CA PHE A 168 -0.21 14.63 1.15
C PHE A 168 0.14 16.11 1.35
N VAL A 169 0.28 16.58 2.59
CA VAL A 169 0.68 17.97 2.89
C VAL A 169 2.10 18.26 2.37
N GLN A 170 2.98 17.26 2.39
CA GLN A 170 4.34 17.39 1.88
C GLN A 170 4.40 16.98 0.40
N PRO A 171 5.20 17.68 -0.46
CA PRO A 171 5.37 17.32 -1.86
C PRO A 171 6.34 16.13 -2.01
N ILE A 172 5.97 14.98 -1.43
CA ILE A 172 6.69 13.71 -1.52
C ILE A 172 5.85 12.68 -2.27
N PHE A 173 6.50 11.66 -2.78
CA PHE A 173 5.88 10.62 -3.61
C PHE A 173 5.75 9.29 -2.86
N ASN A 174 5.05 8.32 -3.47
CA ASN A 174 4.72 7.05 -2.84
C ASN A 174 5.93 6.10 -2.80
N CYS A 175 6.25 5.44 -3.89
CA CYS A 175 7.22 4.35 -3.96
C CYS A 175 8.30 4.61 -5.02
N CYS A 176 9.47 3.97 -4.87
CA CYS A 176 10.55 4.08 -5.85
C CYS A 176 11.33 2.78 -6.08
N LEU A 177 12.04 2.74 -7.21
CA LEU A 177 13.12 1.81 -7.50
C LEU A 177 14.43 2.57 -7.35
N ILE A 178 15.23 2.24 -6.34
CA ILE A 178 16.48 2.93 -6.04
C ILE A 178 17.53 2.56 -7.09
N ASP A 179 18.17 3.56 -7.70
CA ASP A 179 19.33 3.35 -8.56
C ASP A 179 20.59 3.16 -7.70
N ILE A 180 20.68 1.98 -7.06
CA ILE A 180 21.80 1.66 -6.19
C ILE A 180 23.11 1.58 -6.96
N LYS A 181 23.05 1.23 -8.25
CA LYS A 181 24.21 1.20 -9.14
C LYS A 181 24.82 2.58 -9.26
N ASP A 182 24.02 3.58 -9.60
CA ASP A 182 24.48 4.98 -9.72
C ASP A 182 25.06 5.48 -8.39
N MET A 183 24.38 5.21 -7.27
CA MET A 183 24.82 5.65 -5.93
C MET A 183 26.15 5.00 -5.52
N PHE A 184 26.40 3.74 -5.91
CA PHE A 184 27.65 3.08 -5.62
C PHE A 184 28.80 3.51 -6.53
N GLU A 185 28.54 3.69 -7.82
CA GLU A 185 29.56 4.04 -8.80
C GLU A 185 30.01 5.50 -8.70
N ASN A 186 29.08 6.41 -8.43
CA ASN A 186 29.33 7.86 -8.37
C ASN A 186 29.38 8.43 -6.94
N GLY A 187 29.22 7.55 -5.93
CA GLY A 187 29.08 7.97 -4.54
C GLY A 187 27.72 8.61 -4.25
N THR A 188 27.43 8.82 -2.99
CA THR A 188 26.21 9.47 -2.51
C THR A 188 26.47 10.34 -1.30
N VAL A 189 25.52 11.17 -0.88
CA VAL A 189 25.63 12.00 0.31
C VAL A 189 24.50 11.67 1.28
N MET A 190 24.84 11.34 2.51
CA MET A 190 23.90 11.11 3.59
C MET A 190 24.27 11.96 4.79
N ASN A 191 23.29 12.70 5.35
CA ASN A 191 23.51 13.61 6.47
C ASN A 191 24.75 14.55 6.26
N ASN A 192 24.84 15.17 5.07
CA ASN A 192 25.93 16.05 4.65
C ASN A 192 27.34 15.40 4.64
N LYS A 193 27.42 14.08 4.60
CA LYS A 193 28.68 13.33 4.48
C LYS A 193 28.73 12.59 3.17
N LEU A 194 29.84 12.75 2.45
CA LEU A 194 30.11 11.99 1.23
C LEU A 194 30.38 10.53 1.59
N VAL A 195 29.70 9.64 0.92
CA VAL A 195 29.92 8.19 0.96
C VAL A 195 30.48 7.81 -0.41
N GLU A 196 31.75 7.42 -0.43
CA GLU A 196 32.45 7.02 -1.64
C GLU A 196 32.04 5.60 -2.09
N THR A 197 32.44 5.25 -3.30
CA THR A 197 32.26 3.92 -3.89
C THR A 197 32.74 2.82 -2.92
N PRO A 198 31.88 1.83 -2.59
CA PRO A 198 32.30 0.68 -1.77
C PRO A 198 33.47 -0.10 -2.40
N LYS A 199 34.41 -0.55 -1.58
CA LYS A 199 35.59 -1.32 -2.04
C LYS A 199 35.53 -2.82 -1.73
N SER A 200 34.49 -3.27 -1.02
CA SER A 200 34.26 -4.67 -0.71
C SER A 200 32.78 -4.97 -0.53
N PHE A 201 32.42 -6.24 -0.54
CA PHE A 201 31.03 -6.68 -0.41
C PHE A 201 30.40 -6.27 0.93
N GLN A 202 31.13 -6.47 2.03
CA GLN A 202 30.65 -6.07 3.36
C GLN A 202 30.36 -4.58 3.46
N VAL A 203 31.23 -3.74 2.88
CA VAL A 203 31.02 -2.28 2.86
C VAL A 203 29.82 -1.93 1.97
N ALA A 204 29.67 -2.58 0.80
CA ALA A 204 28.54 -2.37 -0.08
C ALA A 204 27.20 -2.72 0.61
N CYS A 205 27.14 -3.83 1.33
CA CYS A 205 25.96 -4.20 2.14
C CYS A 205 25.62 -3.16 3.20
N THR A 206 26.63 -2.67 3.93
CA THR A 206 26.44 -1.63 4.96
C THR A 206 25.94 -0.32 4.35
N VAL A 207 26.57 0.15 3.27
CA VAL A 207 26.17 1.38 2.58
C VAL A 207 24.75 1.25 2.02
N MET A 208 24.42 0.09 1.41
CA MET A 208 23.08 -0.18 0.91
C MET A 208 22.01 -0.05 2.00
N THR A 209 22.24 -0.60 3.18
CA THR A 209 21.25 -0.51 4.29
C THR A 209 21.09 0.92 4.82
N GLN A 210 22.16 1.71 4.81
CA GLN A 210 22.09 3.14 5.16
C GLN A 210 21.31 3.95 4.10
N ILE A 211 21.52 3.65 2.82
CA ILE A 211 20.74 4.24 1.72
C ILE A 211 19.27 3.89 1.88
N ILE A 212 18.94 2.62 2.11
CA ILE A 212 17.56 2.14 2.33
C ILE A 212 16.89 2.91 3.48
N ALA A 213 17.57 3.09 4.60
CA ALA A 213 17.04 3.82 5.75
C ALA A 213 16.81 5.31 5.45
N SER A 214 17.74 5.95 4.73
CA SER A 214 17.64 7.36 4.33
C SER A 214 16.51 7.60 3.32
N VAL A 215 16.38 6.72 2.33
CA VAL A 215 15.30 6.77 1.33
C VAL A 215 13.94 6.53 2.01
N ALA A 216 13.81 5.49 2.86
CA ALA A 216 12.58 5.20 3.59
C ALA A 216 12.12 6.35 4.49
N SER A 217 13.05 7.15 5.00
CA SER A 217 12.75 8.34 5.82
C SER A 217 12.35 9.58 4.99
N SER A 218 12.42 9.50 3.67
CA SER A 218 12.20 10.63 2.76
C SER A 218 11.03 10.44 1.79
N GLN A 219 10.31 9.32 1.92
CA GLN A 219 9.10 8.97 1.16
C GLN A 219 8.13 8.23 2.08
N TYR A 220 6.89 7.96 1.63
CA TYR A 220 5.91 7.30 2.48
C TYR A 220 5.58 5.85 2.11
N GLY A 221 5.90 5.41 0.91
CA GLY A 221 5.68 4.03 0.46
C GLY A 221 6.94 3.17 0.45
N GLY A 222 6.86 2.06 -0.25
CA GLY A 222 7.95 1.09 -0.35
C GLY A 222 9.03 1.47 -1.34
N GLN A 223 10.16 0.83 -1.20
CA GLN A 223 11.31 0.95 -2.08
C GLN A 223 11.82 -0.42 -2.49
N SER A 224 12.47 -0.52 -3.64
CA SER A 224 13.05 -1.76 -4.10
C SER A 224 14.50 -1.57 -4.52
N VAL A 225 15.31 -2.59 -4.25
CA VAL A 225 16.74 -2.66 -4.61
C VAL A 225 16.99 -3.95 -5.37
N ASN A 226 17.64 -3.86 -6.50
CA ASN A 226 18.09 -5.03 -7.26
C ASN A 226 19.43 -5.55 -6.73
N ILE A 227 19.45 -6.79 -6.27
CA ILE A 227 20.62 -7.43 -5.64
C ILE A 227 21.75 -7.69 -6.65
N LYS A 228 21.48 -7.78 -7.95
CA LYS A 228 22.51 -8.00 -8.96
C LYS A 228 23.64 -6.96 -8.89
N HIS A 229 23.34 -5.71 -8.49
CA HIS A 229 24.37 -4.67 -8.36
C HIS A 229 25.38 -4.91 -7.24
N LEU A 230 25.16 -5.89 -6.36
CA LEU A 230 26.12 -6.31 -5.35
C LEU A 230 27.16 -7.32 -5.90
N GLY A 231 26.87 -8.00 -7.01
CA GLY A 231 27.76 -9.02 -7.62
C GLY A 231 29.15 -8.50 -7.89
N LYS A 232 29.27 -7.30 -8.49
CA LYS A 232 30.55 -6.60 -8.73
C LYS A 232 31.40 -6.45 -7.47
N TYR A 233 30.79 -6.18 -6.33
CA TYR A 233 31.51 -5.96 -5.06
C TYR A 233 31.97 -7.26 -4.42
N LEU A 234 31.23 -8.36 -4.61
CA LEU A 234 31.67 -9.69 -4.22
C LEU A 234 32.86 -10.14 -5.07
N PHE A 235 32.79 -9.93 -6.38
CA PHE A 235 33.92 -10.18 -7.30
C PHE A 235 35.17 -9.38 -6.91
N ASN A 236 35.00 -8.07 -6.63
CA ASN A 236 36.10 -7.21 -6.18
C ASN A 236 36.71 -7.68 -4.85
N THR A 237 35.88 -8.18 -3.94
CA THR A 237 36.34 -8.78 -2.68
C THR A 237 37.20 -10.02 -2.93
N LYS A 238 36.79 -10.90 -3.85
CA LYS A 238 37.55 -12.06 -4.25
C LYS A 238 38.91 -11.65 -4.80
N LYS A 239 38.96 -10.72 -5.75
CA LYS A 239 40.21 -10.20 -6.33
C LYS A 239 41.12 -9.53 -5.30
N LYS A 240 40.54 -8.81 -4.34
CA LYS A 240 41.29 -8.21 -3.23
C LYS A 240 41.98 -9.26 -2.37
N TYR A 241 41.31 -10.37 -2.02
CA TYR A 241 41.89 -11.43 -1.20
C TYR A 241 42.90 -12.27 -2.00
N GLU A 242 42.63 -12.55 -3.29
CA GLU A 242 43.58 -13.20 -4.19
C GLU A 242 44.93 -12.46 -4.22
N ARG A 243 44.89 -11.14 -4.47
CA ARG A 243 46.08 -10.29 -4.47
C ARG A 243 46.79 -10.29 -3.10
N LYS A 244 46.02 -10.04 -2.04
CA LYS A 244 46.54 -9.94 -0.66
C LYS A 244 47.27 -11.22 -0.26
N TYR A 245 46.70 -12.39 -0.50
CA TYR A 245 47.27 -13.65 -0.07
C TYR A 245 48.42 -14.10 -0.97
N LYS A 246 48.41 -13.82 -2.26
CA LYS A 246 49.57 -14.00 -3.14
C LYS A 246 50.74 -13.15 -2.70
N GLU A 247 50.54 -11.92 -2.34
CA GLU A 247 51.59 -11.02 -1.81
C GLU A 247 52.11 -11.48 -0.44
N GLN A 248 51.25 -11.94 0.43
CA GLN A 248 51.56 -12.31 1.82
C GLN A 248 52.26 -13.68 1.91
N PHE A 249 51.84 -14.63 1.08
CA PHE A 249 52.24 -16.04 1.18
C PHE A 249 52.93 -16.56 -0.10
N TRP A 250 53.49 -15.69 -0.91
CA TRP A 250 54.02 -15.99 -2.25
C TRP A 250 55.03 -17.16 -2.29
N SER A 251 55.76 -17.41 -1.22
CA SER A 251 56.75 -18.48 -1.12
C SER A 251 56.36 -19.62 -0.16
N GLU A 252 55.25 -19.49 0.56
CA GLU A 252 54.87 -20.39 1.65
C GLU A 252 53.73 -21.33 1.27
N LEU A 253 52.81 -20.89 0.37
CA LEU A 253 51.63 -21.64 -0.01
C LEU A 253 51.56 -21.83 -1.53
N SER A 254 51.01 -22.97 -1.95
CA SER A 254 50.70 -23.20 -3.37
C SER A 254 49.49 -22.35 -3.82
N ASP A 255 49.37 -22.11 -5.14
CA ASP A 255 48.21 -21.40 -5.69
C ASP A 255 46.89 -22.06 -5.30
N GLU A 256 46.83 -23.40 -5.24
CA GLU A 256 45.65 -24.13 -4.78
C GLU A 256 45.31 -23.85 -3.31
N GLN A 257 46.29 -23.76 -2.43
CA GLN A 257 46.13 -23.44 -1.03
C GLN A 257 45.67 -21.97 -0.85
N ILE A 258 46.25 -21.05 -1.61
CA ILE A 258 45.83 -19.65 -1.66
C ILE A 258 44.40 -19.57 -2.12
N GLN A 259 44.00 -20.28 -3.16
CA GLN A 259 42.63 -20.28 -3.67
C GLN A 259 41.61 -20.75 -2.61
N LYS A 260 41.93 -21.81 -1.86
CA LYS A 260 41.10 -22.30 -0.74
C LYS A 260 40.95 -21.27 0.36
N LEU A 261 42.02 -20.54 0.72
CA LEU A 261 41.94 -19.45 1.69
C LEU A 261 41.07 -18.29 1.22
N VAL A 262 41.19 -17.93 -0.07
CA VAL A 262 40.36 -16.91 -0.70
C VAL A 262 38.89 -17.32 -0.64
N GLU A 263 38.54 -18.54 -1.03
CA GLU A 263 37.19 -19.07 -1.00
C GLU A 263 36.57 -19.03 0.40
N MET A 264 37.34 -19.50 1.40
CA MET A 264 36.90 -19.44 2.80
C MET A 264 36.61 -18.00 3.23
N ARG A 265 37.49 -17.08 2.89
CA ARG A 265 37.39 -15.68 3.32
C ARG A 265 36.26 -14.93 2.60
N VAL A 266 36.05 -15.20 1.33
CA VAL A 266 34.93 -14.66 0.54
C VAL A 266 33.62 -15.19 1.09
N LYS A 267 33.53 -16.47 1.47
CA LYS A 267 32.36 -17.07 2.08
C LYS A 267 32.02 -16.42 3.43
N ASP A 268 33.02 -16.17 4.26
CA ASP A 268 32.83 -15.47 5.55
C ASP A 268 32.31 -14.04 5.33
N GLU A 269 32.89 -13.32 4.37
CA GLU A 269 32.47 -11.94 4.07
C GLU A 269 31.08 -11.91 3.42
N LEU A 270 30.75 -12.88 2.56
CA LEU A 270 29.42 -13.05 1.97
C LEU A 270 28.36 -13.25 3.06
N SER A 271 28.62 -14.22 3.96
CA SER A 271 27.70 -14.51 5.06
C SER A 271 27.50 -13.32 6.00
N SER A 272 28.59 -12.64 6.37
CA SER A 272 28.55 -11.45 7.22
C SER A 272 27.83 -10.26 6.57
N GLY A 273 28.04 -10.06 5.26
CA GLY A 273 27.38 -8.99 4.49
C GLY A 273 25.87 -9.22 4.39
N VAL A 274 25.45 -10.42 4.07
CA VAL A 274 24.03 -10.79 4.01
C VAL A 274 23.37 -10.69 5.39
N GLN A 275 24.05 -11.14 6.45
CA GLN A 275 23.59 -10.97 7.82
C GLN A 275 23.40 -9.49 8.17
N THR A 276 24.34 -8.63 7.75
CA THR A 276 24.23 -7.18 7.94
C THR A 276 22.95 -6.63 7.30
N ILE A 277 22.65 -7.02 6.04
CA ILE A 277 21.42 -6.60 5.35
C ILE A 277 20.19 -7.00 6.16
N GLN A 278 20.10 -8.26 6.57
CA GLN A 278 18.91 -8.75 7.29
C GLN A 278 18.72 -8.07 8.65
N TYR A 279 19.78 -8.00 9.45
CA TYR A 279 19.66 -7.43 10.80
C TYR A 279 19.45 -5.91 10.78
N GLN A 280 20.17 -5.16 9.96
CA GLN A 280 20.00 -3.71 9.92
C GLN A 280 18.61 -3.31 9.44
N ILE A 281 18.05 -3.96 8.42
CA ILE A 281 16.69 -3.65 7.97
C ILE A 281 15.65 -3.91 9.07
N ASN A 282 15.82 -4.96 9.86
CA ASN A 282 14.86 -5.32 10.92
C ASN A 282 15.07 -4.56 12.24
N THR A 283 16.25 -4.00 12.48
CA THR A 283 16.57 -3.29 13.73
C THR A 283 16.56 -1.77 13.57
N LEU A 284 16.49 -1.25 12.36
CA LEU A 284 16.35 0.18 12.09
C LEU A 284 14.87 0.61 12.14
N MET A 285 14.63 1.71 12.85
CA MET A 285 13.35 2.41 12.80
C MET A 285 13.52 3.70 12.02
N THR A 286 12.72 3.85 10.97
CA THR A 286 12.69 5.07 10.15
C THR A 286 11.88 6.17 10.82
N THR A 287 11.92 7.38 10.26
CA THR A 287 11.08 8.50 10.73
C THR A 287 9.58 8.21 10.66
N ASN A 288 9.17 7.22 9.83
CA ASN A 288 7.78 6.79 9.69
C ASN A 288 7.34 5.79 10.78
N GLY A 289 8.14 5.58 11.81
CA GLY A 289 7.80 4.76 12.97
C GLY A 289 7.70 3.25 12.70
N GLN A 290 8.39 2.75 11.68
CA GLN A 290 8.47 1.32 11.33
C GLN A 290 9.84 0.98 10.73
N SER A 291 10.13 -0.32 10.60
CA SER A 291 11.28 -0.80 9.81
C SER A 291 11.16 -0.35 8.35
N PRO A 292 12.28 -0.15 7.62
CA PRO A 292 12.24 0.24 6.22
C PRO A 292 11.39 -0.72 5.38
N PHE A 293 10.37 -0.20 4.72
CA PHE A 293 9.58 -0.98 3.77
C PHE A 293 10.37 -1.17 2.48
N VAL A 294 11.13 -2.25 2.41
CA VAL A 294 12.04 -2.54 1.29
C VAL A 294 11.81 -3.92 0.70
N THR A 295 11.90 -3.98 -0.63
CA THR A 295 11.92 -5.21 -1.42
C THR A 295 13.34 -5.45 -1.95
N LEU A 296 13.88 -6.64 -1.74
CA LEU A 296 15.07 -7.12 -2.41
C LEU A 296 14.65 -7.95 -3.63
N PHE A 297 15.06 -7.51 -4.79
CA PHE A 297 14.75 -8.13 -6.06
C PHE A 297 15.87 -9.08 -6.45
N LEU A 298 15.57 -10.39 -6.41
CA LEU A 298 16.50 -11.49 -6.60
C LEU A 298 16.43 -11.96 -8.06
N GLU A 299 17.08 -11.21 -8.94
CA GLU A 299 17.13 -11.45 -10.39
C GLU A 299 18.48 -12.04 -10.79
N LEU A 300 18.45 -13.10 -11.60
CA LEU A 300 19.58 -13.61 -12.34
C LEU A 300 19.49 -13.12 -13.79
N ASP A 301 20.33 -12.16 -14.14
CA ASP A 301 20.45 -11.66 -15.51
C ASP A 301 21.59 -12.38 -16.21
N GLU A 302 21.28 -13.28 -17.16
CA GLU A 302 22.29 -14.08 -17.88
C GLU A 302 23.29 -13.23 -18.69
N LYS A 303 22.98 -11.93 -18.88
CA LYS A 303 23.88 -10.98 -19.54
C LYS A 303 24.79 -10.25 -18.56
N ASP A 304 24.59 -10.44 -17.26
CA ASP A 304 25.42 -9.78 -16.23
C ASP A 304 26.79 -10.44 -16.14
N GLU A 305 27.85 -9.64 -16.19
CA GLU A 305 29.24 -10.06 -16.01
C GLU A 305 29.45 -10.76 -14.64
N TYR A 306 28.66 -10.40 -13.62
CA TYR A 306 28.79 -10.88 -12.24
C TYR A 306 27.69 -11.87 -11.86
N LEU A 307 27.17 -12.63 -12.84
CA LEU A 307 26.06 -13.57 -12.65
C LEU A 307 26.37 -14.64 -11.59
N GLU A 308 27.59 -15.18 -11.55
CA GLU A 308 27.99 -16.19 -10.56
C GLU A 308 27.99 -15.63 -9.14
N GLU A 309 28.53 -14.45 -8.97
CA GLU A 309 28.55 -13.75 -7.67
C GLU A 309 27.13 -13.40 -7.23
N THR A 310 26.27 -12.97 -8.16
CA THR A 310 24.84 -12.69 -7.91
C THR A 310 24.12 -13.97 -7.45
N ALA A 311 24.39 -15.10 -8.10
CA ALA A 311 23.83 -16.40 -7.69
C ALA A 311 24.24 -16.79 -6.26
N GLN A 312 25.52 -16.60 -5.89
CA GLN A 312 26.01 -16.84 -4.53
C GLN A 312 25.35 -15.93 -3.49
N ILE A 313 25.12 -14.65 -3.83
CA ILE A 313 24.44 -13.71 -2.95
C ILE A 313 22.97 -14.12 -2.74
N ILE A 314 22.27 -14.50 -3.80
CA ILE A 314 20.88 -14.97 -3.73
C ILE A 314 20.80 -16.25 -2.88
N GLU A 315 21.70 -17.21 -3.10
CA GLU A 315 21.79 -18.42 -2.31
C GLU A 315 21.92 -18.13 -0.81
N GLU A 316 22.86 -17.26 -0.44
CA GLU A 316 23.12 -16.90 0.95
C GLU A 316 21.93 -16.15 1.57
N ILE A 317 21.29 -15.23 0.84
CA ILE A 317 20.07 -14.52 1.28
C ILE A 317 18.96 -15.53 1.61
N LEU A 318 18.69 -16.48 0.73
CA LEU A 318 17.68 -17.50 0.93
C LEU A 318 18.01 -18.44 2.09
N ASN A 319 19.27 -18.90 2.18
CA ASN A 319 19.72 -19.77 3.26
C ASN A 319 19.63 -19.12 4.64
N GLN A 320 20.00 -17.84 4.74
CA GLN A 320 19.84 -17.09 5.99
C GLN A 320 18.37 -16.73 6.32
N ARG A 321 17.50 -16.64 5.32
CA ARG A 321 16.06 -16.40 5.55
C ARG A 321 15.36 -17.64 6.11
N ILE A 322 15.74 -18.85 5.72
CA ILE A 322 15.10 -20.11 6.14
C ILE A 322 15.00 -20.25 7.67
N PRO A 323 16.05 -20.03 8.48
CA PRO A 323 15.90 -20.04 9.94
C PRO A 323 15.02 -18.91 10.47
N GLY A 324 14.96 -17.77 9.80
CA GLY A 324 14.29 -16.55 10.29
C GLY A 324 15.19 -15.66 11.13
N ILE A 325 14.59 -14.74 11.87
CA ILE A 325 15.30 -13.81 12.78
C ILE A 325 14.85 -14.06 14.21
N LYS A 326 15.76 -14.00 15.16
CA LYS A 326 15.43 -14.11 16.59
C LYS A 326 14.72 -12.85 17.07
N ASN A 327 13.57 -13.06 17.69
CA ASN A 327 12.86 -12.02 18.42
C ASN A 327 13.49 -11.77 19.81
N GLU A 328 12.90 -10.89 20.61
CA GLU A 328 13.34 -10.56 21.98
C GLU A 328 13.38 -11.76 22.94
N ALA A 329 12.55 -12.79 22.70
CA ALA A 329 12.54 -14.03 23.46
C ALA A 329 13.56 -15.06 22.98
N GLY A 330 14.38 -14.73 21.98
CA GLY A 330 15.39 -15.63 21.40
C GLY A 330 14.83 -16.69 20.46
N VAL A 331 13.55 -16.58 20.07
CA VAL A 331 12.87 -17.52 19.18
C VAL A 331 12.98 -17.03 17.74
N TYR A 332 13.23 -17.95 16.81
CA TYR A 332 13.28 -17.64 15.40
C TYR A 332 11.86 -17.46 14.82
N VAL A 333 11.57 -16.24 14.33
CA VAL A 333 10.29 -15.87 13.74
C VAL A 333 10.47 -15.42 12.28
N THR A 334 9.38 -15.37 11.53
CA THR A 334 9.39 -14.85 10.16
C THR A 334 9.41 -13.32 10.17
N PRO A 335 10.45 -12.66 9.65
CA PRO A 335 10.49 -11.19 9.58
C PRO A 335 9.62 -10.68 8.43
N ALA A 336 8.91 -9.56 8.65
CA ALA A 336 8.13 -8.91 7.60
C ALA A 336 9.02 -8.33 6.49
N PHE A 337 10.18 -7.78 6.84
CA PHE A 337 11.13 -7.15 5.93
C PHE A 337 12.55 -7.74 6.06
N PRO A 338 13.38 -7.58 5.01
CA PRO A 338 13.02 -7.17 3.65
C PRO A 338 12.10 -8.18 2.98
N LYS A 339 11.16 -7.69 2.16
CA LYS A 339 10.41 -8.54 1.24
C LYS A 339 11.38 -9.13 0.22
N LEU A 340 11.30 -10.42 -0.04
CA LEU A 340 12.11 -11.09 -1.07
C LEU A 340 11.22 -11.41 -2.27
N VAL A 341 11.67 -11.02 -3.46
CA VAL A 341 11.01 -11.34 -4.72
C VAL A 341 12.00 -12.06 -5.61
N TYR A 342 11.73 -13.32 -5.89
CA TYR A 342 12.58 -14.20 -6.68
C TYR A 342 12.08 -14.29 -8.12
N VAL A 343 12.96 -13.98 -9.07
CA VAL A 343 12.64 -14.03 -10.49
C VAL A 343 12.89 -15.43 -11.04
N LEU A 344 11.84 -16.03 -11.57
CA LEU A 344 11.89 -17.28 -12.32
C LEU A 344 12.20 -16.97 -13.78
N ASP A 345 13.36 -17.40 -14.26
CA ASP A 345 13.77 -17.32 -15.67
C ASP A 345 14.26 -18.69 -16.17
N GLU A 346 14.58 -18.85 -17.43
CA GLU A 346 14.97 -20.14 -18.00
C GLU A 346 16.11 -20.81 -17.23
N CYS A 347 17.13 -20.06 -16.84
CA CYS A 347 18.33 -20.56 -16.16
C CYS A 347 18.06 -21.18 -14.78
N ASN A 348 16.97 -20.81 -14.11
CA ASN A 348 16.64 -21.28 -12.76
C ASN A 348 15.26 -21.94 -12.64
N ALA A 349 14.31 -21.66 -13.53
CA ALA A 349 12.95 -22.21 -13.47
C ALA A 349 12.84 -23.60 -14.12
N LEU A 350 13.72 -23.93 -15.05
CA LEU A 350 13.70 -25.23 -15.72
C LEU A 350 14.46 -26.28 -14.91
N LYS A 351 13.84 -27.46 -14.75
CA LYS A 351 14.44 -28.56 -13.99
C LYS A 351 15.74 -29.01 -14.62
N GLY A 352 16.80 -29.10 -13.80
CA GLY A 352 18.13 -29.42 -14.26
C GLY A 352 18.92 -28.29 -14.91
N GLY A 353 18.36 -27.08 -14.93
CA GLY A 353 19.08 -25.86 -15.33
C GLY A 353 20.23 -25.54 -14.36
N LYS A 354 21.18 -24.73 -14.80
CA LYS A 354 22.39 -24.39 -14.03
C LYS A 354 22.09 -23.86 -12.63
N TYR A 355 21.04 -23.07 -12.50
CA TYR A 355 20.62 -22.41 -11.24
C TYR A 355 19.33 -23.00 -10.68
N ASP A 356 18.87 -24.16 -11.15
CA ASP A 356 17.69 -24.87 -10.62
C ASP A 356 17.79 -25.09 -9.11
N TYR A 357 18.97 -25.33 -8.57
CA TYR A 357 19.22 -25.49 -7.14
C TYR A 357 18.78 -24.26 -6.31
N LEU A 358 18.88 -23.04 -6.86
CA LEU A 358 18.40 -21.81 -6.20
C LEU A 358 16.88 -21.81 -6.07
N THR A 359 16.16 -22.26 -7.09
CA THR A 359 14.72 -22.42 -7.03
C THR A 359 14.30 -23.44 -5.97
N GLN A 360 15.05 -24.54 -5.83
CA GLN A 360 14.81 -25.52 -4.77
C GLN A 360 15.05 -24.92 -3.37
N ILE A 361 16.04 -24.05 -3.20
CA ILE A 361 16.25 -23.31 -1.94
C ILE A 361 15.12 -22.31 -1.72
N ALA A 362 14.69 -21.58 -2.75
CA ALA A 362 13.57 -20.64 -2.68
C ALA A 362 12.27 -21.36 -2.26
N VAL A 363 11.98 -22.53 -2.81
CA VAL A 363 10.82 -23.36 -2.42
C VAL A 363 10.88 -23.74 -0.94
N ARG A 364 12.04 -24.19 -0.43
CA ARG A 364 12.22 -24.49 1.01
C ARG A 364 12.00 -23.26 1.88
N CYS A 365 12.50 -22.11 1.42
CA CYS A 365 12.33 -20.85 2.12
C CYS A 365 10.84 -20.44 2.19
N SER A 366 10.13 -20.49 1.05
CA SER A 366 8.70 -20.16 1.00
C SER A 366 7.85 -21.11 1.85
N ALA A 367 8.15 -22.40 1.85
CA ALA A 367 7.45 -23.39 2.66
C ALA A 367 7.51 -23.08 4.16
N LYS A 368 8.59 -22.43 4.63
CA LYS A 368 8.80 -22.12 6.04
C LYS A 368 8.52 -20.66 6.42
N ARG A 369 8.81 -19.71 5.51
CA ARG A 369 8.86 -18.28 5.83
C ARG A 369 8.00 -17.38 4.95
N MET A 370 7.13 -17.93 4.14
CA MET A 370 6.24 -17.21 3.20
C MET A 370 6.96 -16.41 2.10
N TYR A 371 8.23 -16.09 2.27
CA TYR A 371 9.09 -15.50 1.24
C TYR A 371 10.05 -16.54 0.69
N PRO A 372 10.55 -16.35 -0.55
CA PRO A 372 10.27 -15.28 -1.49
C PRO A 372 8.91 -15.40 -2.18
N ASP A 373 8.42 -14.26 -2.72
CA ASP A 373 7.40 -14.23 -3.76
C ASP A 373 8.04 -14.53 -5.11
N TYR A 374 7.25 -14.91 -6.12
CA TYR A 374 7.73 -15.34 -7.41
C TYR A 374 7.23 -14.48 -8.55
N ILE A 375 8.15 -13.98 -9.39
CA ILE A 375 7.86 -13.32 -10.66
C ILE A 375 8.32 -14.22 -11.80
N SER A 376 7.44 -14.48 -12.76
CA SER A 376 7.79 -15.12 -14.03
C SER A 376 8.37 -14.07 -14.99
N ALA A 377 9.66 -14.16 -15.29
CA ALA A 377 10.30 -13.34 -16.31
C ALA A 377 9.65 -13.55 -17.67
N LYS A 378 9.30 -14.80 -18.02
CA LYS A 378 8.60 -15.16 -19.25
C LYS A 378 7.29 -14.39 -19.41
N LYS A 379 6.41 -14.44 -18.39
CA LYS A 379 5.11 -13.75 -18.42
C LYS A 379 5.25 -12.24 -18.30
N MET A 380 6.21 -11.75 -17.55
CA MET A 380 6.43 -10.32 -17.44
C MET A 380 6.91 -9.72 -18.77
N ARG A 381 7.83 -10.40 -19.49
CA ARG A 381 8.25 -9.96 -20.82
C ARG A 381 7.11 -9.88 -21.82
N GLU A 382 6.13 -10.82 -21.75
CA GLU A 382 4.92 -10.75 -22.58
C GLU A 382 4.06 -9.51 -22.33
N ILE A 383 4.05 -8.98 -21.09
CA ILE A 383 3.20 -7.86 -20.63
C ILE A 383 3.94 -6.52 -20.68
N GLN A 384 5.27 -6.51 -20.49
CA GLN A 384 6.11 -5.33 -20.27
C GLN A 384 7.11 -5.10 -21.42
N GLU A 385 6.68 -5.26 -22.68
CA GLU A 385 7.49 -4.97 -23.87
C GLU A 385 8.87 -5.68 -23.87
N GLY A 386 8.92 -6.93 -23.44
CA GLY A 386 10.16 -7.71 -23.38
C GLY A 386 11.03 -7.47 -22.14
N ASN A 387 10.56 -6.69 -21.17
CA ASN A 387 11.34 -6.32 -19.98
C ASN A 387 10.90 -7.06 -18.73
N VAL A 388 11.82 -7.09 -17.74
CA VAL A 388 11.54 -7.55 -16.38
C VAL A 388 11.81 -6.38 -15.43
N PHE A 389 10.80 -6.02 -14.62
CA PHE A 389 10.89 -4.93 -13.65
C PHE A 389 10.72 -5.44 -12.23
N ALA A 390 11.43 -4.82 -11.30
CA ALA A 390 11.17 -5.00 -9.88
C ALA A 390 9.81 -4.38 -9.50
N PRO A 391 9.02 -5.00 -8.61
CA PRO A 391 7.87 -4.35 -8.03
C PRO A 391 8.31 -3.25 -7.07
N MET A 392 7.61 -2.13 -7.04
CA MET A 392 7.74 -1.11 -6.01
C MET A 392 6.80 -1.43 -4.85
N GLY A 393 7.32 -1.47 -3.64
CA GLY A 393 6.53 -1.81 -2.46
C GLY A 393 5.86 -3.18 -2.59
N CYS A 394 4.52 -3.22 -2.50
CA CYS A 394 3.77 -4.48 -2.48
C CYS A 394 3.71 -5.15 -3.86
N ARG A 395 3.26 -4.42 -4.90
CA ARG A 395 2.91 -4.99 -6.21
C ARG A 395 2.86 -3.99 -7.36
N ALA A 396 3.26 -2.72 -7.16
CA ALA A 396 3.21 -1.72 -8.23
C ALA A 396 4.35 -1.91 -9.22
N PHE A 397 4.06 -1.79 -10.51
CA PHE A 397 5.06 -1.83 -11.58
C PHE A 397 5.06 -0.50 -12.35
N LEU A 398 6.24 -0.06 -12.75
CA LEU A 398 6.41 1.04 -13.68
C LEU A 398 6.12 0.56 -15.11
N SER A 399 5.51 1.44 -15.91
CA SER A 399 5.42 1.19 -17.34
C SER A 399 6.82 1.25 -17.99
N PRO A 400 7.10 0.47 -19.05
CA PRO A 400 8.33 0.60 -19.81
C PRO A 400 8.57 2.06 -20.23
N TRP A 401 9.81 2.51 -20.08
CA TRP A 401 10.24 3.86 -20.46
C TRP A 401 11.67 3.83 -20.98
N LYS A 402 11.94 4.59 -22.03
CA LYS A 402 13.26 4.69 -22.67
C LYS A 402 13.82 6.09 -22.48
N ASP A 403 15.13 6.14 -22.26
CA ASP A 403 15.90 7.37 -22.24
C ASP A 403 16.07 7.98 -23.66
N GLU A 404 16.75 9.10 -23.75
CA GLU A 404 17.04 9.81 -25.01
C GLU A 404 17.87 8.96 -26.01
N ASN A 405 18.58 7.94 -25.51
CA ASN A 405 19.39 7.02 -26.31
C ASN A 405 18.59 5.76 -26.72
N GLY A 406 17.33 5.65 -26.33
CA GLY A 406 16.47 4.51 -26.61
C GLY A 406 16.65 3.32 -25.65
N ASN A 407 17.42 3.47 -24.57
CA ASN A 407 17.64 2.43 -23.60
C ASN A 407 16.52 2.41 -22.55
N TYR A 408 16.05 1.21 -22.19
CA TYR A 408 15.12 1.08 -21.07
C TYR A 408 15.77 1.43 -19.74
N LYS A 409 15.08 2.22 -18.94
CA LYS A 409 15.50 2.54 -17.57
C LYS A 409 14.66 1.76 -16.56
N TYR A 410 15.31 0.91 -15.79
CA TYR A 410 14.67 0.02 -14.81
C TYR A 410 14.61 0.63 -13.42
N GLU A 411 15.63 1.35 -13.01
CA GLU A 411 15.83 1.90 -11.68
C GLU A 411 15.92 3.43 -11.72
N GLY A 412 15.96 4.10 -10.57
CA GLY A 412 15.94 5.56 -10.49
C GLY A 412 14.59 6.14 -10.90
N ARG A 413 13.48 5.40 -10.75
CA ARG A 413 12.13 5.78 -11.15
C ARG A 413 11.15 5.62 -9.98
N PHE A 414 9.98 6.25 -10.05
CA PHE A 414 9.07 6.34 -8.92
C PHE A 414 7.59 6.38 -9.33
N ASN A 415 6.71 6.17 -8.33
CA ASN A 415 5.26 6.37 -8.43
C ASN A 415 4.84 7.61 -7.68
N GLN A 416 4.11 8.51 -8.34
CA GLN A 416 3.67 9.80 -7.77
C GLN A 416 2.59 9.63 -6.68
N GLY A 417 1.77 8.59 -6.78
CA GLY A 417 0.69 8.30 -5.83
C GLY A 417 -0.45 7.50 -6.44
N VAL A 418 -1.42 7.19 -5.59
CA VAL A 418 -2.51 6.25 -5.89
C VAL A 418 -3.85 6.84 -5.50
N VAL A 419 -4.88 6.54 -6.30
CA VAL A 419 -6.30 6.69 -5.95
C VAL A 419 -7.01 5.41 -6.34
N THR A 420 -7.87 4.88 -5.45
CA THR A 420 -8.60 3.63 -5.70
C THR A 420 -10.10 3.86 -5.82
N LEU A 421 -10.69 3.29 -6.84
CA LEU A 421 -12.13 3.28 -7.10
C LEU A 421 -12.84 2.18 -6.31
N ASN A 422 -13.99 2.51 -5.73
CA ASN A 422 -14.92 1.56 -5.12
C ASN A 422 -15.87 1.00 -6.19
N VAL A 423 -15.51 -0.11 -6.82
CA VAL A 423 -16.33 -0.72 -7.88
C VAL A 423 -17.65 -1.30 -7.33
N PRO A 424 -17.69 -1.96 -6.16
CA PRO A 424 -18.95 -2.39 -5.52
C PRO A 424 -19.98 -1.29 -5.36
N GLN A 425 -19.59 -0.08 -4.95
CA GLN A 425 -20.54 1.03 -4.79
C GLN A 425 -21.19 1.44 -6.12
N VAL A 426 -20.43 1.40 -7.23
CA VAL A 426 -20.97 1.62 -8.57
C VAL A 426 -22.05 0.59 -8.89
N ALA A 427 -21.79 -0.69 -8.60
CA ALA A 427 -22.71 -1.79 -8.86
C ALA A 427 -23.98 -1.72 -7.97
N ILE A 428 -23.85 -1.34 -6.68
CA ILE A 428 -25.00 -1.11 -5.80
C ILE A 428 -25.93 -0.04 -6.39
N LEU A 429 -25.36 1.09 -6.84
CA LEU A 429 -26.14 2.21 -7.40
C LEU A 429 -26.74 1.88 -8.78
N ALA A 430 -26.11 1.01 -9.54
CA ALA A 430 -26.61 0.53 -10.81
C ALA A 430 -27.84 -0.37 -10.66
N ASN A 431 -27.98 -1.07 -9.53
CA ASN A 431 -29.13 -1.91 -9.20
C ASN A 431 -29.44 -2.94 -10.32
N HIS A 432 -28.49 -3.82 -10.59
CA HIS A 432 -28.56 -4.89 -11.62
C HIS A 432 -28.62 -4.42 -13.08
N ASP A 433 -28.50 -3.12 -13.36
CA ASP A 433 -28.49 -2.58 -14.73
C ASP A 433 -27.02 -2.38 -15.18
N GLU A 434 -26.56 -3.25 -16.08
CA GLU A 434 -25.19 -3.17 -16.61
C GLU A 434 -24.93 -1.87 -17.38
N LYS A 435 -25.89 -1.36 -18.14
CA LYS A 435 -25.74 -0.10 -18.89
C LYS A 435 -25.53 1.06 -17.94
N LYS A 436 -26.41 1.18 -16.93
CA LYS A 436 -26.30 2.18 -15.88
C LYS A 436 -25.00 2.04 -15.09
N PHE A 437 -24.52 0.80 -14.86
CA PHE A 437 -23.22 0.58 -14.23
C PHE A 437 -22.09 1.26 -15.01
N PHE A 438 -22.01 1.07 -16.33
CA PHE A 438 -20.95 1.69 -17.13
C PHE A 438 -21.10 3.21 -17.25
N GLU A 439 -22.30 3.76 -17.26
CA GLU A 439 -22.55 5.20 -17.19
C GLU A 439 -22.01 5.79 -15.87
N LEU A 440 -22.37 5.20 -14.73
CA LEU A 440 -21.88 5.60 -13.41
C LEU A 440 -20.37 5.40 -13.29
N LEU A 441 -19.83 4.33 -13.85
CA LEU A 441 -18.39 4.05 -13.83
C LEU A 441 -17.61 5.17 -14.53
N GLU A 442 -18.07 5.64 -15.68
CA GLU A 442 -17.41 6.76 -16.38
C GLU A 442 -17.38 8.04 -15.53
N ASP A 443 -18.50 8.39 -14.88
CA ASP A 443 -18.56 9.55 -13.96
C ASP A 443 -17.59 9.41 -12.80
N ARG A 444 -17.49 8.22 -12.19
CA ARG A 444 -16.58 7.96 -11.07
C ARG A 444 -15.11 7.98 -11.50
N LEU A 445 -14.82 7.53 -12.72
CA LEU A 445 -13.47 7.62 -13.28
C LEU A 445 -13.02 9.07 -13.45
N GLN A 446 -13.91 9.98 -13.87
CA GLN A 446 -13.56 11.41 -13.93
C GLN A 446 -13.14 11.96 -12.57
N LEU A 447 -13.85 11.59 -11.50
CA LEU A 447 -13.47 11.98 -10.12
C LEU A 447 -12.12 11.37 -9.71
N CYS A 448 -11.87 10.11 -10.03
CA CYS A 448 -10.58 9.46 -9.75
C CYS A 448 -9.42 10.17 -10.48
N PHE A 449 -9.60 10.53 -11.75
CA PHE A 449 -8.56 11.27 -12.49
C PHE A 449 -8.33 12.67 -11.94
N LYS A 450 -9.37 13.40 -11.56
CA LYS A 450 -9.23 14.68 -10.86
C LYS A 450 -8.44 14.53 -9.55
N ALA A 451 -8.73 13.48 -8.78
CA ALA A 451 -8.01 13.19 -7.54
C ALA A 451 -6.52 12.84 -7.80
N LEU A 452 -6.23 12.07 -8.85
CA LEU A 452 -4.86 11.78 -9.27
C LEU A 452 -4.13 13.05 -9.70
N MET A 453 -4.80 13.94 -10.44
CA MET A 453 -4.22 15.23 -10.82
C MET A 453 -3.89 16.11 -9.60
N CYS A 454 -4.66 16.06 -8.51
CA CYS A 454 -4.28 16.75 -7.28
C CYS A 454 -2.91 16.29 -6.76
N ARG A 455 -2.59 14.98 -6.86
CA ARG A 455 -1.26 14.45 -6.50
C ARG A 455 -0.17 14.94 -7.44
N HIS A 456 -0.42 14.89 -8.73
CA HIS A 456 0.53 15.36 -9.75
C HIS A 456 0.87 16.85 -9.55
N GLU A 457 -0.15 17.70 -9.43
CA GLU A 457 0.03 19.14 -9.23
C GLU A 457 0.71 19.46 -7.88
N ARG A 458 0.53 18.62 -6.86
CA ARG A 458 1.23 18.77 -5.57
C ARG A 458 2.74 18.60 -5.68
N LEU A 459 3.21 17.75 -6.61
CA LEU A 459 4.64 17.52 -6.84
C LEU A 459 5.27 18.55 -7.79
N LYS A 460 4.47 19.22 -8.60
CA LYS A 460 4.95 20.18 -9.62
C LYS A 460 5.59 21.38 -8.98
N GLY A 461 6.70 21.84 -9.55
CA GLY A 461 7.49 22.95 -9.02
C GLY A 461 8.30 22.60 -7.76
N THR A 462 8.32 21.35 -7.33
CA THR A 462 9.07 20.91 -6.15
C THR A 462 10.57 20.99 -6.40
N PRO A 463 11.34 21.69 -5.54
CA PRO A 463 12.79 21.75 -5.68
C PRO A 463 13.44 20.45 -5.21
N SER A 464 14.58 20.12 -5.81
CA SER A 464 15.39 18.93 -5.46
C SER A 464 15.82 18.89 -3.98
N ASP A 465 15.79 20.04 -3.31
CA ASP A 465 16.14 20.21 -1.90
C ASP A 465 15.15 19.54 -0.93
N ILE A 466 13.93 19.21 -1.37
CA ILE A 466 12.92 18.56 -0.52
C ILE A 466 13.39 17.19 -0.04
N SER A 467 14.12 16.47 -0.90
CA SER A 467 14.72 15.19 -0.59
C SER A 467 16.02 14.99 -1.38
N PRO A 468 17.16 15.49 -0.85
CA PRO A 468 18.44 15.42 -1.56
C PRO A 468 18.86 14.00 -1.92
N ILE A 469 18.60 13.01 -1.06
CA ILE A 469 18.93 11.59 -1.34
C ILE A 469 18.29 11.09 -2.62
N HIS A 470 17.04 11.48 -2.90
CA HIS A 470 16.33 11.11 -4.13
C HIS A 470 16.82 11.90 -5.33
N TRP A 471 16.90 13.22 -5.21
CA TRP A 471 16.96 14.10 -6.36
C TRP A 471 18.35 14.62 -6.69
N GLN A 472 19.25 14.69 -5.70
CA GLN A 472 20.61 15.24 -5.89
C GLN A 472 21.70 14.17 -5.80
N TYR A 473 21.47 13.07 -5.07
CA TYR A 473 22.52 12.13 -4.69
C TYR A 473 22.32 10.71 -5.20
N GLY A 474 21.52 10.53 -6.25
CA GLY A 474 21.55 9.37 -7.12
C GLY A 474 20.49 8.32 -6.90
N ALA A 475 19.66 8.37 -5.83
CA ALA A 475 18.61 7.35 -5.67
C ALA A 475 17.60 7.38 -6.84
N LEU A 476 17.26 8.57 -7.36
CA LEU A 476 16.42 8.75 -8.55
C LEU A 476 17.12 9.61 -9.61
N ALA A 477 17.85 10.64 -9.20
CA ALA A 477 18.44 11.62 -10.09
C ALA A 477 19.67 12.28 -9.48
N ARG A 478 20.37 13.08 -10.29
CA ARG A 478 21.50 13.95 -9.90
C ARG A 478 21.25 15.39 -10.33
N LEU A 479 20.15 15.97 -9.83
CA LEU A 479 19.83 17.39 -10.03
C LEU A 479 20.75 18.27 -9.21
N LYS A 480 20.95 19.49 -9.70
CA LYS A 480 21.59 20.54 -8.89
C LYS A 480 20.62 21.01 -7.81
N LYS A 481 21.17 21.58 -6.75
CA LYS A 481 20.42 22.23 -5.69
C LYS A 481 19.50 23.31 -6.26
N GLY A 482 18.21 23.30 -5.88
CA GLY A 482 17.20 24.24 -6.35
C GLY A 482 16.58 23.92 -7.72
N GLU A 483 17.09 22.96 -8.48
CA GLU A 483 16.41 22.49 -9.70
C GLU A 483 15.09 21.80 -9.36
N THR A 484 14.04 22.02 -10.17
CA THR A 484 12.74 21.37 -9.99
C THR A 484 12.73 19.94 -10.55
N ILE A 485 11.87 19.10 -9.98
CA ILE A 485 11.70 17.69 -10.39
C ILE A 485 10.76 17.52 -11.59
N ASP A 486 10.22 18.59 -12.16
CA ASP A 486 9.12 18.61 -13.12
C ASP A 486 9.35 17.69 -14.32
N LYS A 487 10.58 17.63 -14.84
CA LYS A 487 10.94 16.77 -15.98
C LYS A 487 10.73 15.26 -15.73
N TYR A 488 10.63 14.84 -14.47
CA TYR A 488 10.40 13.46 -14.09
C TYR A 488 8.92 13.14 -13.83
N LEU A 489 8.04 14.14 -13.87
CA LEU A 489 6.61 13.96 -13.59
C LEU A 489 5.80 13.59 -14.85
N THR A 490 6.36 13.80 -16.03
CA THR A 490 5.71 13.60 -17.34
C THR A 490 6.50 12.66 -18.25
N GLY A 491 6.03 12.41 -19.45
CA GLY A 491 6.71 11.58 -20.45
C GLY A 491 6.76 10.08 -20.10
N GLY A 492 6.08 9.65 -19.03
CA GLY A 492 6.10 8.25 -18.58
C GLY A 492 7.31 7.87 -17.74
N TYR A 493 8.18 8.81 -17.36
CA TYR A 493 9.32 8.54 -16.47
C TYR A 493 8.85 8.02 -15.11
N SER A 494 7.88 8.68 -14.51
CA SER A 494 7.16 8.22 -13.32
C SER A 494 5.74 7.76 -13.68
N THR A 495 5.12 6.98 -12.79
CA THR A 495 3.72 6.57 -12.92
C THR A 495 2.85 7.27 -11.90
N ILE A 496 1.57 7.40 -12.21
CA ILE A 496 0.50 7.75 -11.29
C ILE A 496 -0.63 6.73 -11.47
N THR A 497 -1.18 6.21 -10.38
CA THR A 497 -1.86 4.92 -10.47
C THR A 497 -3.33 5.00 -10.07
N LEU A 498 -4.20 4.55 -10.98
CA LEU A 498 -5.60 4.24 -10.70
C LEU A 498 -5.71 2.81 -10.18
N GLY A 499 -6.21 2.65 -8.97
CA GLY A 499 -6.52 1.35 -8.39
C GLY A 499 -8.01 1.03 -8.40
N TYR A 500 -8.33 -0.23 -8.11
CA TYR A 500 -9.71 -0.71 -7.94
C TYR A 500 -9.77 -1.86 -6.94
N ILE A 501 -10.94 -2.05 -6.32
CA ILE A 501 -11.25 -3.21 -5.48
C ILE A 501 -12.66 -3.73 -5.75
N GLY A 502 -12.95 -4.96 -5.31
CA GLY A 502 -14.30 -5.48 -5.20
C GLY A 502 -14.92 -5.94 -6.52
N LEU A 503 -14.11 -6.51 -7.42
CA LEU A 503 -14.60 -7.01 -8.70
C LEU A 503 -15.57 -8.18 -8.53
N TYR A 504 -15.34 -9.02 -7.49
CA TYR A 504 -16.27 -10.09 -7.09
C TYR A 504 -17.65 -9.53 -6.74
N GLU A 505 -17.71 -8.57 -5.82
CA GLU A 505 -18.98 -7.98 -5.37
C GLU A 505 -19.73 -7.28 -6.50
N ALA A 506 -19.00 -6.59 -7.38
CA ALA A 506 -19.61 -5.95 -8.54
C ALA A 506 -20.19 -6.98 -9.51
N SER A 507 -19.51 -8.10 -9.74
CA SER A 507 -20.02 -9.18 -10.58
C SER A 507 -21.27 -9.81 -9.99
N VAL A 508 -21.28 -10.15 -8.71
CA VAL A 508 -22.46 -10.69 -8.01
C VAL A 508 -23.65 -9.74 -8.11
N LEU A 509 -23.43 -8.42 -7.97
CA LEU A 509 -24.51 -7.43 -8.02
C LEU A 509 -25.08 -7.23 -9.42
N ILE A 510 -24.29 -7.38 -10.47
CA ILE A 510 -24.77 -7.12 -11.86
C ILE A 510 -25.24 -8.40 -12.53
N THR A 511 -24.52 -9.52 -12.36
CA THR A 511 -24.77 -10.76 -13.08
C THR A 511 -25.41 -11.87 -12.24
N TRP A 512 -25.53 -11.65 -10.91
CA TRP A 512 -25.96 -12.66 -9.93
C TRP A 512 -24.97 -13.80 -9.72
N ASP A 513 -23.83 -13.78 -10.39
CA ASP A 513 -22.79 -14.79 -10.36
C ASP A 513 -21.44 -14.24 -9.87
N SER A 514 -20.65 -15.12 -9.22
CA SER A 514 -19.23 -14.83 -8.97
C SER A 514 -18.49 -14.58 -10.28
N HIS A 515 -17.48 -13.72 -10.24
CA HIS A 515 -16.60 -13.48 -11.38
C HIS A 515 -15.77 -14.71 -11.81
N THR A 516 -15.82 -15.80 -11.04
CA THR A 516 -15.27 -17.12 -11.43
C THR A 516 -16.21 -17.93 -12.29
N LYS A 517 -17.44 -17.47 -12.53
CA LYS A 517 -18.43 -18.08 -13.40
C LYS A 517 -18.50 -17.34 -14.74
N PRO A 518 -18.91 -17.99 -15.85
CA PRO A 518 -18.78 -17.43 -17.20
C PRO A 518 -19.37 -16.02 -17.38
N GLU A 519 -20.57 -15.76 -16.85
CA GLU A 519 -21.22 -14.46 -16.98
C GLU A 519 -20.53 -13.39 -16.12
N GLY A 520 -20.20 -13.75 -14.87
CA GLY A 520 -19.44 -12.88 -13.97
C GLY A 520 -18.03 -12.59 -14.48
N GLU A 521 -17.35 -13.59 -15.05
CA GLU A 521 -16.03 -13.44 -15.67
C GLU A 521 -16.06 -12.47 -16.86
N ALA A 522 -17.00 -12.66 -17.76
CA ALA A 522 -17.18 -11.77 -18.92
C ALA A 522 -17.42 -10.31 -18.49
N PHE A 523 -18.26 -10.11 -17.47
CA PHE A 523 -18.51 -8.79 -16.91
C PHE A 523 -17.23 -8.21 -16.27
N ALA A 524 -16.52 -8.99 -15.45
CA ALA A 524 -15.29 -8.57 -14.76
C ALA A 524 -14.20 -8.14 -15.76
N VAL A 525 -13.98 -8.93 -16.81
CA VAL A 525 -13.04 -8.59 -17.89
C VAL A 525 -13.46 -7.29 -18.59
N LYS A 526 -14.74 -7.13 -18.91
CA LYS A 526 -15.28 -5.91 -19.53
C LYS A 526 -15.07 -4.66 -18.67
N VAL A 527 -15.27 -4.78 -17.34
CA VAL A 527 -15.00 -3.70 -16.40
C VAL A 527 -13.52 -3.32 -16.42
N LEU A 528 -12.61 -4.28 -16.27
CA LEU A 528 -11.17 -4.00 -16.25
C LEU A 528 -10.66 -3.47 -17.59
N GLN A 529 -11.19 -3.98 -18.71
CA GLN A 529 -10.83 -3.44 -20.02
C GLN A 529 -11.25 -1.97 -20.15
N LYS A 530 -12.46 -1.61 -19.70
CA LYS A 530 -12.92 -0.21 -19.65
C LYS A 530 -12.00 0.67 -18.80
N LEU A 531 -11.58 0.19 -17.62
CA LEU A 531 -10.63 0.91 -16.78
C LEU A 531 -9.29 1.09 -17.50
N LYS A 532 -8.75 0.04 -18.11
CA LYS A 532 -7.49 0.06 -18.85
C LYS A 532 -7.53 1.05 -20.00
N ASP A 533 -8.57 1.00 -20.84
CA ASP A 533 -8.72 1.87 -22.01
C ASP A 533 -8.82 3.34 -21.59
N THR A 534 -9.51 3.61 -20.48
CA THR A 534 -9.62 4.98 -19.94
C THR A 534 -8.29 5.48 -19.41
N VAL A 535 -7.50 4.63 -18.72
CA VAL A 535 -6.15 4.96 -18.27
C VAL A 535 -5.22 5.25 -19.45
N LEU A 536 -5.26 4.44 -20.50
CA LEU A 536 -4.42 4.63 -21.69
C LEU A 536 -4.78 5.93 -22.42
N ARG A 537 -6.09 6.19 -22.62
CA ARG A 537 -6.56 7.46 -23.19
C ARG A 537 -6.06 8.66 -22.40
N ARG A 538 -6.14 8.63 -21.08
CA ARG A 538 -5.64 9.72 -20.22
C ARG A 538 -4.13 9.89 -20.31
N LYS A 539 -3.38 8.80 -20.42
CA LYS A 539 -1.93 8.84 -20.65
C LYS A 539 -1.61 9.57 -21.95
N GLU A 540 -2.32 9.29 -23.03
CA GLU A 540 -2.16 9.95 -24.33
C GLU A 540 -2.54 11.44 -24.29
N GLU A 541 -3.69 11.78 -23.67
CA GLU A 541 -4.20 13.14 -23.56
C GLU A 541 -3.28 14.07 -22.74
N THR A 542 -2.64 13.56 -21.69
CA THR A 542 -1.94 14.38 -20.71
C THR A 542 -0.43 14.23 -20.73
N TRP A 543 0.08 13.20 -21.41
CA TRP A 543 1.50 12.81 -21.39
C TRP A 543 2.01 12.45 -19.99
N ILE A 544 1.11 12.12 -19.04
CA ILE A 544 1.43 11.65 -17.69
C ILE A 544 1.34 10.12 -17.68
N GLY A 545 2.24 9.45 -16.95
CA GLY A 545 2.33 8.00 -16.89
C GLY A 545 1.22 7.34 -16.07
N PHE A 546 -0.05 7.49 -16.47
CA PHE A 546 -1.16 6.79 -15.83
C PHE A 546 -1.03 5.29 -15.99
N ALA A 547 -1.31 4.54 -14.91
CA ALA A 547 -1.27 3.09 -14.88
C ALA A 547 -2.47 2.52 -14.12
N LEU A 548 -2.96 1.34 -14.55
CA LEU A 548 -4.03 0.60 -13.85
C LEU A 548 -3.42 -0.49 -12.98
N TYR A 549 -3.87 -0.58 -11.72
CA TYR A 549 -3.37 -1.59 -10.84
C TYR A 549 -4.41 -2.17 -9.86
N GLY A 550 -4.29 -3.49 -9.59
CA GLY A 550 -5.07 -4.15 -8.56
C GLY A 550 -4.61 -3.71 -7.18
N THR A 551 -5.36 -2.82 -6.53
CA THR A 551 -4.98 -2.17 -5.28
C THR A 551 -4.63 -3.17 -4.19
N PRO A 552 -3.48 -3.04 -3.50
CA PRO A 552 -3.25 -3.72 -2.23
C PRO A 552 -4.16 -3.09 -1.19
N ALA A 553 -5.08 -3.89 -0.65
CA ALA A 553 -6.11 -3.39 0.22
C ALA A 553 -5.88 -3.85 1.67
N GLU A 554 -5.13 -3.08 2.43
CA GLU A 554 -4.93 -3.33 3.87
C GLU A 554 -6.20 -3.03 4.67
N SER A 555 -6.45 -1.76 4.89
CA SER A 555 -7.65 -1.27 5.58
C SER A 555 -8.79 -0.91 4.62
N LEU A 556 -8.48 -0.69 3.34
CA LEU A 556 -9.40 -0.14 2.35
C LEU A 556 -10.63 -1.01 2.08
N CYS A 557 -10.46 -2.33 1.96
CA CYS A 557 -11.58 -3.26 1.76
C CYS A 557 -12.58 -3.20 2.93
N TYR A 558 -12.09 -3.01 4.15
CA TYR A 558 -12.93 -2.80 5.32
C TYR A 558 -13.60 -1.41 5.31
N ARG A 559 -12.82 -0.37 5.02
CA ARG A 559 -13.31 1.01 4.99
C ARG A 559 -14.50 1.18 4.03
N PHE A 560 -14.36 0.72 2.79
CA PHE A 560 -15.43 0.83 1.79
C PHE A 560 -16.66 0.01 2.18
N ALA A 561 -16.48 -1.25 2.60
CA ALA A 561 -17.60 -2.08 3.05
C ALA A 561 -18.34 -1.49 4.26
N LYS A 562 -17.61 -0.86 5.20
CA LYS A 562 -18.20 -0.17 6.37
C LYS A 562 -19.03 1.04 5.95
N ILE A 563 -18.52 1.86 5.02
CA ILE A 563 -19.23 3.04 4.51
C ILE A 563 -20.50 2.62 3.75
N ASP A 564 -20.36 1.67 2.83
CA ASP A 564 -21.45 1.22 1.98
C ASP A 564 -22.53 0.49 2.80
N LYS A 565 -22.16 -0.33 3.79
CA LYS A 565 -23.12 -0.94 4.72
C LYS A 565 -23.91 0.10 5.49
N LYS A 566 -23.26 1.19 5.92
CA LYS A 566 -23.92 2.31 6.60
C LYS A 566 -24.88 3.07 5.69
N LYS A 567 -24.53 3.21 4.40
CA LYS A 567 -25.26 4.02 3.41
C LYS A 567 -26.41 3.24 2.76
N PHE A 568 -26.20 1.99 2.44
CA PHE A 568 -27.12 1.17 1.63
C PHE A 568 -27.70 -0.02 2.39
N GLY A 569 -27.30 -0.23 3.65
CA GLY A 569 -27.74 -1.37 4.45
C GLY A 569 -26.95 -2.64 4.21
N GLU A 570 -27.51 -3.75 4.71
CA GLU A 570 -26.92 -5.07 4.59
C GLU A 570 -27.33 -5.73 3.27
N ILE A 571 -26.37 -5.99 2.41
CA ILE A 571 -26.56 -6.64 1.11
C ILE A 571 -25.79 -7.97 1.17
N LYS A 572 -26.52 -9.09 0.92
CA LYS A 572 -25.97 -10.43 0.99
C LYS A 572 -24.78 -10.61 0.03
N ASP A 573 -23.73 -11.27 0.51
CA ASP A 573 -22.47 -11.54 -0.19
C ASP A 573 -21.68 -10.28 -0.63
N VAL A 574 -22.12 -9.10 -0.22
CA VAL A 574 -21.52 -7.80 -0.54
C VAL A 574 -21.13 -7.08 0.75
N THR A 575 -22.06 -6.35 1.39
CA THR A 575 -21.76 -5.55 2.59
C THR A 575 -21.89 -6.34 3.90
N ASP A 576 -22.57 -7.48 3.91
CA ASP A 576 -22.77 -8.35 5.07
C ASP A 576 -21.45 -8.98 5.57
N LYS A 577 -20.50 -9.24 4.67
CA LYS A 577 -19.18 -9.77 4.99
C LYS A 577 -18.38 -8.84 5.92
N GLY A 578 -18.61 -7.52 5.82
CA GLY A 578 -17.85 -6.49 6.53
C GLY A 578 -16.46 -6.21 5.95
N TYR A 579 -16.18 -6.73 4.75
CA TYR A 579 -15.01 -6.44 3.92
C TYR A 579 -15.36 -6.68 2.45
N TYR A 580 -14.65 -6.00 1.54
CA TYR A 580 -14.71 -6.28 0.10
C TYR A 580 -13.53 -7.16 -0.33
N THR A 581 -13.73 -7.88 -1.42
CA THR A 581 -12.68 -8.70 -2.03
C THR A 581 -11.58 -7.78 -2.60
N ASN A 582 -10.33 -8.19 -2.39
CA ASN A 582 -9.18 -7.42 -2.85
C ASN A 582 -9.11 -7.46 -4.38
N SER A 583 -9.11 -6.30 -5.04
CA SER A 583 -8.96 -6.13 -6.49
C SER A 583 -9.76 -7.16 -7.33
N TYR A 584 -9.07 -8.01 -8.08
CA TYR A 584 -9.61 -9.07 -8.97
C TYR A 584 -9.60 -10.47 -8.34
N HIS A 585 -9.14 -10.60 -7.10
CA HIS A 585 -8.94 -11.91 -6.49
C HIS A 585 -10.25 -12.70 -6.36
N VAL A 586 -10.13 -14.01 -6.43
CA VAL A 586 -11.22 -14.93 -6.04
C VAL A 586 -11.60 -14.67 -4.59
N ASP A 587 -12.91 -14.67 -4.27
CA ASP A 587 -13.36 -14.49 -2.88
C ASP A 587 -12.72 -15.54 -1.98
N VAL A 588 -12.24 -15.15 -0.83
CA VAL A 588 -11.47 -16.00 0.10
C VAL A 588 -12.23 -17.21 0.62
N ARG A 589 -13.56 -17.21 0.49
CA ARG A 589 -14.47 -18.29 0.89
C ARG A 589 -14.67 -19.33 -0.22
N GLU A 590 -14.29 -19.01 -1.45
CA GLU A 590 -14.56 -19.87 -2.61
C GLU A 590 -13.56 -21.03 -2.64
N LYS A 591 -14.11 -22.25 -2.70
CA LYS A 591 -13.30 -23.46 -2.82
C LYS A 591 -12.84 -23.63 -4.27
N ILE A 592 -11.59 -23.32 -4.50
CA ILE A 592 -10.91 -23.44 -5.79
C ILE A 592 -9.50 -23.98 -5.55
N ASP A 593 -9.01 -24.88 -6.42
CA ASP A 593 -7.63 -25.33 -6.33
C ASP A 593 -6.62 -24.27 -6.81
N ALA A 594 -5.36 -24.43 -6.40
CA ALA A 594 -4.31 -23.45 -6.69
C ALA A 594 -4.08 -23.23 -8.19
N VAL A 595 -4.12 -24.29 -8.99
CA VAL A 595 -3.87 -24.21 -10.45
C VAL A 595 -5.01 -23.46 -11.13
N SER A 596 -6.26 -23.84 -10.83
CA SER A 596 -7.46 -23.19 -11.36
C SER A 596 -7.51 -21.70 -10.96
N LYS A 597 -7.19 -21.38 -9.70
CA LYS A 597 -7.14 -20.00 -9.22
C LYS A 597 -6.09 -19.15 -9.94
N LEU A 598 -4.86 -19.66 -10.04
CA LEU A 598 -3.77 -18.93 -10.70
C LEU A 598 -4.04 -18.76 -12.21
N THR A 599 -4.60 -19.78 -12.86
CA THR A 599 -5.03 -19.70 -14.27
C THR A 599 -6.10 -18.63 -14.47
N PHE A 600 -7.13 -18.64 -13.63
CA PHE A 600 -8.20 -17.65 -13.67
C PHE A 600 -7.69 -16.23 -13.45
N GLU A 601 -6.87 -16.01 -12.42
CA GLU A 601 -6.36 -14.68 -12.07
C GLU A 601 -5.32 -14.14 -13.06
N SER A 602 -4.65 -14.99 -13.82
CA SER A 602 -3.59 -14.60 -14.77
C SER A 602 -4.07 -13.62 -15.83
N GLN A 603 -5.30 -13.74 -16.30
CA GLN A 603 -5.88 -12.84 -17.32
C GLN A 603 -6.01 -11.40 -16.80
N PHE A 604 -6.34 -11.23 -15.52
CA PHE A 604 -6.50 -9.92 -14.90
C PHE A 604 -5.16 -9.23 -14.69
N GLN A 605 -4.08 -10.02 -14.45
CA GLN A 605 -2.72 -9.47 -14.36
C GLN A 605 -2.25 -8.85 -15.67
N LYS A 606 -2.64 -9.40 -16.82
CA LYS A 606 -2.34 -8.82 -18.15
C LYS A 606 -3.02 -7.45 -18.33
N ILE A 607 -4.24 -7.29 -17.81
CA ILE A 607 -4.97 -6.04 -17.90
C ILE A 607 -4.40 -5.02 -16.90
N SER A 608 -4.13 -5.42 -15.67
CA SER A 608 -3.65 -4.57 -14.58
C SER A 608 -2.12 -4.48 -14.53
N SER A 609 -1.50 -4.18 -15.67
CA SER A 609 -0.03 -4.18 -15.83
C SER A 609 0.73 -3.14 -14.99
N GLY A 610 0.05 -2.16 -14.41
CA GLY A 610 0.63 -1.19 -13.48
C GLY A 610 0.80 -1.73 -12.05
N GLY A 611 0.31 -2.94 -11.78
CA GLY A 611 0.50 -3.63 -10.52
C GLY A 611 -0.51 -4.71 -10.28
N CYS A 612 -0.02 -5.87 -9.88
CA CYS A 612 -0.83 -7.04 -9.59
C CYS A 612 -0.02 -8.05 -8.79
N ILE A 613 -0.70 -8.95 -8.10
CA ILE A 613 -0.14 -10.13 -7.46
C ILE A 613 -1.29 -11.11 -7.19
N SER A 614 -1.02 -12.39 -7.25
CA SER A 614 -1.96 -13.43 -6.84
C SER A 614 -1.39 -14.22 -5.68
N TYR A 615 -2.23 -14.69 -4.77
CA TYR A 615 -1.79 -15.47 -3.63
C TYR A 615 -2.50 -16.82 -3.56
N VAL A 616 -1.79 -17.81 -3.02
CA VAL A 616 -2.30 -19.16 -2.80
C VAL A 616 -2.20 -19.49 -1.30
N GLU A 617 -3.34 -19.79 -0.68
CA GLU A 617 -3.37 -20.31 0.70
C GLU A 617 -2.93 -21.77 0.67
N ILE A 618 -1.83 -22.08 1.34
CA ILE A 618 -1.27 -23.45 1.40
C ILE A 618 -1.16 -23.94 2.84
N PRO A 619 -1.30 -25.24 3.07
CA PRO A 619 -0.99 -25.85 4.37
C PRO A 619 0.52 -25.79 4.65
N ASN A 620 0.96 -26.40 5.73
CA ASN A 620 2.40 -26.56 5.97
C ASN A 620 3.04 -27.51 4.94
N MET A 621 3.69 -26.93 3.94
CA MET A 621 4.32 -27.65 2.82
C MET A 621 5.75 -28.11 3.12
N GLN A 622 6.29 -27.92 4.32
CA GLN A 622 7.67 -28.33 4.64
C GLN A 622 7.89 -29.84 4.46
N LYS A 623 6.82 -30.65 4.58
CA LYS A 623 6.86 -32.12 4.36
C LYS A 623 6.52 -32.54 2.93
N ASN A 624 6.11 -31.61 2.07
CA ASN A 624 5.74 -31.88 0.67
C ASN A 624 6.30 -30.81 -0.28
N LEU A 625 7.61 -30.63 -0.23
CA LEU A 625 8.31 -29.66 -1.08
C LEU A 625 8.13 -29.93 -2.58
N PRO A 626 8.06 -31.20 -3.07
CA PRO A 626 7.84 -31.45 -4.51
C PRO A 626 6.52 -30.87 -5.03
N ALA A 627 5.44 -30.90 -4.24
CA ALA A 627 4.17 -30.30 -4.65
C ALA A 627 4.28 -28.76 -4.73
N LEU A 628 4.96 -28.13 -3.77
CA LEU A 628 5.21 -26.68 -3.82
C LEU A 628 6.11 -26.29 -4.99
N GLU A 629 7.15 -27.08 -5.27
CA GLU A 629 8.01 -26.90 -6.44
C GLU A 629 7.23 -26.96 -7.76
N THR A 630 6.27 -27.90 -7.86
CA THR A 630 5.39 -28.00 -9.02
C THR A 630 4.56 -26.72 -9.22
N LEU A 631 4.04 -26.14 -8.14
CA LEU A 631 3.31 -24.86 -8.20
C LEU A 631 4.23 -23.69 -8.59
N VAL A 632 5.47 -23.65 -8.10
CA VAL A 632 6.44 -22.63 -8.48
C VAL A 632 6.76 -22.69 -9.97
N ARG A 633 6.95 -23.88 -10.52
CA ARG A 633 7.15 -24.06 -11.97
C ARG A 633 5.89 -23.72 -12.77
N PHE A 634 4.70 -24.02 -12.24
CA PHE A 634 3.44 -23.60 -12.83
C PHE A 634 3.33 -22.06 -12.92
N ILE A 635 3.80 -21.34 -11.89
CA ILE A 635 3.86 -19.86 -11.90
C ILE A 635 4.72 -19.37 -13.07
N TYR A 636 5.90 -19.96 -13.30
CA TYR A 636 6.77 -19.56 -14.40
C TYR A 636 6.07 -19.58 -15.76
N ASP A 637 5.24 -20.59 -16.01
CA ASP A 637 4.60 -20.78 -17.30
C ASP A 637 3.27 -20.03 -17.47
N ASN A 638 2.59 -19.67 -16.39
CA ASN A 638 1.17 -19.30 -16.47
C ASN A 638 0.82 -17.93 -15.90
N ILE A 639 1.51 -17.42 -14.87
CA ILE A 639 1.15 -16.19 -14.21
C ILE A 639 2.36 -15.29 -13.91
N MET A 640 2.20 -13.98 -14.05
CA MET A 640 3.31 -13.05 -13.96
C MET A 640 3.87 -12.93 -12.52
N TYR A 641 3.00 -12.83 -11.51
CA TYR A 641 3.41 -12.58 -10.13
C TYR A 641 2.51 -13.31 -9.14
N ALA A 642 3.10 -14.16 -8.32
CA ALA A 642 2.38 -14.93 -7.30
C ALA A 642 3.16 -15.08 -5.99
N GLU A 643 2.41 -15.32 -4.91
CA GLU A 643 2.91 -15.53 -3.56
C GLU A 643 2.20 -16.70 -2.87
N PHE A 644 2.86 -17.28 -1.86
CA PHE A 644 2.29 -18.36 -1.04
C PHE A 644 2.04 -17.90 0.39
N ASN A 645 0.87 -18.25 0.91
CA ASN A 645 0.50 -18.03 2.31
C ASN A 645 0.60 -19.35 3.06
N THR A 646 1.72 -19.58 3.71
CA THR A 646 1.86 -20.68 4.66
C THR A 646 1.59 -20.18 6.08
N LYS A 647 1.58 -21.08 7.05
CA LYS A 647 1.33 -20.77 8.46
C LYS A 647 2.61 -21.00 9.25
N SER A 648 3.20 -19.94 9.77
CA SER A 648 4.48 -19.96 10.52
C SER A 648 4.43 -19.13 11.79
N ASP A 649 3.29 -19.22 12.52
CA ASP A 649 3.12 -18.52 13.80
C ASP A 649 3.79 -19.30 14.93
N TYR A 650 4.03 -18.58 16.05
CA TYR A 650 4.62 -19.17 17.24
C TYR A 650 3.91 -18.69 18.50
N CYS A 651 3.62 -19.63 19.41
CA CYS A 651 3.10 -19.34 20.73
C CYS A 651 4.21 -19.46 21.78
N HIS A 652 4.51 -18.37 22.51
CA HIS A 652 5.56 -18.34 23.54
C HIS A 652 5.20 -19.10 24.82
N GLU A 653 3.91 -19.38 25.07
CA GLU A 653 3.48 -20.12 26.27
C GLU A 653 3.76 -21.63 26.16
N CYS A 654 3.52 -22.23 24.99
CA CYS A 654 3.62 -23.68 24.85
C CYS A 654 4.62 -24.14 23.78
N GLY A 655 5.26 -23.21 23.04
CA GLY A 655 6.18 -23.54 21.96
C GLY A 655 5.52 -24.02 20.67
N PHE A 656 4.19 -23.86 20.52
CA PHE A 656 3.48 -24.26 19.30
C PHE A 656 3.99 -23.49 18.08
N GLU A 657 4.36 -24.22 17.04
CA GLU A 657 4.64 -23.69 15.69
C GLU A 657 3.53 -24.14 14.73
N GLY A 658 2.84 -23.20 14.09
CA GLY A 658 1.76 -23.52 13.16
C GLY A 658 0.80 -22.36 12.99
N GLU A 659 -0.47 -22.64 12.79
CA GLU A 659 -1.50 -21.62 12.65
C GLU A 659 -2.12 -21.25 14.00
N ILE A 660 -1.90 -20.02 14.44
CA ILE A 660 -2.71 -19.40 15.50
C ILE A 660 -4.07 -19.04 14.90
N ILE A 661 -5.14 -19.56 15.47
CA ILE A 661 -6.49 -19.38 14.95
C ILE A 661 -7.13 -18.07 15.38
N ILE A 662 -8.14 -17.63 14.63
CA ILE A 662 -9.03 -16.53 15.04
C ILE A 662 -10.26 -17.18 15.67
N ASN A 663 -10.51 -16.90 16.95
CA ASN A 663 -11.63 -17.45 17.69
C ASN A 663 -12.97 -16.72 17.43
N ALA A 664 -14.05 -17.17 18.10
CA ALA A 664 -15.38 -16.61 17.91
C ALA A 664 -15.51 -15.12 18.27
N ASP A 665 -14.66 -14.62 19.17
CA ASP A 665 -14.60 -13.21 19.58
C ASP A 665 -13.72 -12.35 18.67
N MET A 666 -13.30 -12.88 17.52
CA MET A 666 -12.38 -12.23 16.58
C MET A 666 -10.98 -11.97 17.19
N GLY A 667 -10.63 -12.63 18.29
CA GLY A 667 -9.30 -12.63 18.91
C GLY A 667 -8.42 -13.77 18.39
N ARG A 668 -7.11 -13.67 18.64
CA ARG A 668 -6.15 -14.74 18.33
C ARG A 668 -6.12 -15.75 19.48
N GLU A 669 -6.05 -17.02 19.14
CA GLU A 669 -5.99 -18.11 20.10
C GLU A 669 -5.04 -19.21 19.64
N CYS A 670 -4.17 -19.67 20.53
CA CYS A 670 -3.31 -20.82 20.28
C CYS A 670 -4.15 -22.10 20.30
N PRO A 671 -4.15 -22.93 19.23
CA PRO A 671 -4.95 -24.14 19.20
C PRO A 671 -4.47 -25.23 20.17
N GLN A 672 -3.25 -25.13 20.70
CA GLN A 672 -2.68 -26.11 21.62
C GLN A 672 -2.92 -25.78 23.09
N CYS A 673 -2.69 -24.53 23.52
CA CYS A 673 -2.77 -24.15 24.94
C CYS A 673 -3.86 -23.11 25.23
N HIS A 674 -4.65 -22.72 24.22
CA HIS A 674 -5.73 -21.74 24.34
C HIS A 674 -5.28 -20.35 24.85
N ASN A 675 -3.97 -20.05 24.79
CA ASN A 675 -3.48 -18.71 25.07
C ASN A 675 -4.14 -17.69 24.15
N THR A 676 -4.66 -16.59 24.69
CA THR A 676 -5.25 -15.45 23.95
C THR A 676 -4.45 -14.17 24.10
N ASN A 677 -3.37 -14.20 24.88
CA ASN A 677 -2.51 -13.03 25.07
C ASN A 677 -1.66 -12.78 23.82
N GLN A 678 -2.03 -11.77 23.04
CA GLN A 678 -1.35 -11.44 21.79
C GLN A 678 0.13 -11.09 21.96
N ARG A 679 0.55 -10.54 23.10
CA ARG A 679 1.96 -10.24 23.40
C ARG A 679 2.83 -11.49 23.59
N LYS A 680 2.20 -12.65 23.77
CA LYS A 680 2.84 -13.96 23.90
C LYS A 680 2.69 -14.82 22.65
N MET A 681 2.44 -14.20 21.51
CA MET A 681 2.32 -14.85 20.21
C MET A 681 3.02 -14.02 19.14
N ASN A 682 3.76 -14.69 18.26
CA ASN A 682 4.17 -14.11 16.98
C ASN A 682 3.24 -14.65 15.89
N VAL A 683 2.43 -13.78 15.33
CA VAL A 683 1.49 -14.12 14.25
C VAL A 683 1.81 -13.30 13.03
N THR A 684 2.17 -13.97 11.94
CA THR A 684 2.52 -13.33 10.69
C THR A 684 1.54 -13.76 9.61
N ARG A 685 0.91 -12.83 8.96
CA ARG A 685 -0.03 -13.06 7.86
C ARG A 685 0.26 -12.16 6.69
N ARG A 686 -0.01 -12.70 5.51
CA ARG A 686 -0.01 -11.88 4.31
C ARG A 686 -1.27 -11.04 4.27
N THR A 687 -1.08 -9.72 4.17
CA THR A 687 -2.20 -8.76 4.13
C THR A 687 -2.56 -8.39 2.71
N CYS A 688 -1.61 -7.99 1.89
CA CYS A 688 -1.85 -7.54 0.52
C CYS A 688 -0.56 -7.40 -0.32
N GLY A 689 0.30 -8.41 -0.28
CA GLY A 689 1.57 -8.40 -1.01
C GLY A 689 2.79 -8.12 -0.12
N TYR A 690 2.60 -7.97 1.19
CA TYR A 690 3.64 -7.99 2.21
C TYR A 690 3.10 -8.63 3.49
N LEU A 691 3.98 -8.91 4.44
CA LEU A 691 3.64 -9.54 5.71
C LEU A 691 3.28 -8.49 6.75
N GLY A 692 2.18 -8.73 7.47
CA GLY A 692 1.82 -7.99 8.67
C GLY A 692 2.03 -8.85 9.90
N GLU A 693 2.57 -8.27 10.98
CA GLU A 693 2.98 -9.06 12.15
C GLU A 693 1.97 -8.99 13.30
N ASN A 694 1.46 -7.80 13.65
CA ASN A 694 0.80 -7.66 14.93
C ASN A 694 -0.63 -7.14 14.90
N PHE A 695 -0.96 -6.20 14.02
CA PHE A 695 -2.20 -5.43 14.11
C PHE A 695 -2.99 -5.48 12.80
N TRP A 696 -4.25 -5.90 12.88
CA TRP A 696 -5.18 -5.87 11.74
C TRP A 696 -6.51 -5.29 12.17
N ASN A 697 -7.14 -4.53 11.27
CA ASN A 697 -8.51 -4.08 11.48
C ASN A 697 -9.50 -5.25 11.47
N LEU A 698 -10.69 -5.02 12.03
CA LEU A 698 -11.73 -6.04 12.16
C LEU A 698 -12.12 -6.68 10.81
N GLY A 699 -12.17 -5.90 9.73
CA GLY A 699 -12.51 -6.44 8.41
C GLY A 699 -11.43 -7.38 7.86
N LYS A 700 -10.14 -7.05 8.04
CA LYS A 700 -9.04 -7.92 7.66
C LYS A 700 -9.01 -9.19 8.52
N THR A 701 -9.29 -9.07 9.81
CA THR A 701 -9.41 -10.25 10.72
C THR A 701 -10.52 -11.17 10.27
N LYS A 702 -11.71 -10.63 9.90
CA LYS A 702 -12.81 -11.42 9.34
C LYS A 702 -12.44 -12.10 8.03
N GLU A 703 -11.78 -11.36 7.13
CA GLU A 703 -11.32 -11.91 5.84
C GLU A 703 -10.34 -13.08 6.06
N ILE A 704 -9.33 -12.92 6.91
CA ILE A 704 -8.35 -13.95 7.23
C ILE A 704 -9.04 -15.19 7.84
N SER A 705 -10.04 -15.02 8.73
CA SER A 705 -10.76 -16.13 9.35
C SER A 705 -11.60 -16.98 8.39
N LYS A 706 -11.88 -16.45 7.18
CA LYS A 706 -12.69 -17.11 6.15
C LYS A 706 -11.86 -17.69 5.00
N ARG A 707 -10.55 -17.50 5.01
CA ARG A 707 -9.67 -18.02 3.95
C ARG A 707 -9.72 -19.54 3.90
N VAL A 708 -9.94 -20.07 2.71
CA VAL A 708 -9.89 -21.53 2.44
C VAL A 708 -8.55 -21.91 1.83
N LEU A 709 -8.09 -23.14 2.09
CA LEU A 709 -6.88 -23.68 1.48
C LEU A 709 -7.13 -23.99 0.00
N HIS A 710 -6.13 -23.71 -0.84
CA HIS A 710 -6.13 -23.99 -2.27
C HIS A 710 -5.32 -25.25 -2.63
N VAL A 711 -4.65 -25.85 -1.65
CA VAL A 711 -3.93 -27.12 -1.76
C VAL A 711 -4.43 -28.02 -0.63
N SER A 712 -4.92 -29.21 -0.97
CA SER A 712 -5.44 -30.22 -0.04
C SER A 712 -4.36 -31.24 0.31
#